data_e3c35e5662cf8d0b59dd222d4db1c457
#
_entry.id   e3c35e5662cf8d0b59dd222d4db1c457
#
_cell.length_a   1.000
_cell.length_b   1.000
_cell.length_c   1.000
_cell.angle_alpha   90.00
_cell.angle_beta   90.00
_cell.angle_gamma   90.00
#
_symmetry.space_group_name_H-M   'P 1'
#
loop_
_entity.id
_entity.type
_entity.pdbx_description
1 polymer ?
#
loop_
_entity_poly.entity_id
_entity_poly.type
_entity_poly.pdbx_seq_one_letter_code
_entity_poly.pdbx_strand_id
1 'polypeptide(L)'
;MRIWRLDGLSSDAAPANRSAFVGRIAELEQFKGILAATLARRSGQVVCVRGEAGIGKTRLVEEMRRLAEATGFTAHRGLVLDFGVSKGQDAVRALLLSLVGLTPASGTQARLQKVDDLVGANVVPVERFAFLLDLLDLPLTGESRTLYDAMDNAARNRGRQAVASAVAARASAEMPTFILVEDLHWADPQLLGYLSAFASAMAERPGLLITTSRIEGDPIDAAWRASCRSVPIATIDLGPLRRQEALSLAGSFMDATQRVAIACIDRAAGNPLFLEQLLRNAEEGTADAIPPSIQSLVLARMDRLASSDRQAFQAAAVIGQRFSLVLLRHLIEDPDFVCDGLISNALVLPEGEDFLFAHALIREGAYSSLLRSRRKVLHQRAAEWFAGRDLVLYAQHLDRAEDDRAARAHLQAAIAQRADYHIDAALRLVERGLQIARAEADRHALIYLCGELQRDLGDIASSIASYRLALAASSDDTALCQARLGLAEGLRVSEGLSEALELLEQAQEAAERNDLVNELARLHHLRGNIFFPLGNVDGCREEHDRGLEYAKRSGSAEAEARALGGLADAAYAQGRMRTAFGYFSRCVAVCQAHGFGRIEVANRSMVGFSRIYLNEFRQAREDGDAAARVAALVGQPRAELLGETMGVFACYELADYDAMRAYLTRVMQLARQLGARRFEAQGLEMEARLLLDVGRRAEAELMLREALAICRDAGMQFCGPKVISALSRAAKDTGERESLLAEGQAMLARGSVGHNHL
;
A
#
# COMPACT_ATOMS: atom_id res chain seq x y z
N MET A 1 24.36 -33.12 -42.83
CA MET A 1 23.86 -31.85 -42.34
C MET A 1 23.86 -31.94 -40.82
N ARG A 2 24.77 -31.26 -40.11
CA ARG A 2 24.82 -31.28 -38.64
C ARG A 2 23.87 -30.19 -38.16
N ILE A 3 22.81 -30.56 -37.47
CA ILE A 3 21.87 -29.64 -36.84
C ILE A 3 22.44 -29.37 -35.44
N TRP A 4 22.78 -28.10 -35.16
CA TRP A 4 23.16 -27.63 -33.83
C TRP A 4 21.89 -27.17 -33.13
N ARG A 5 21.64 -27.70 -31.94
CA ARG A 5 20.59 -27.22 -31.05
C ARG A 5 21.20 -26.21 -30.10
N LEU A 6 20.64 -25.03 -30.06
CA LEU A 6 21.03 -23.97 -29.10
C LEU A 6 20.27 -24.27 -27.80
N ASP A 7 20.95 -24.77 -26.79
CA ASP A 7 20.31 -25.17 -25.51
C ASP A 7 20.27 -24.04 -24.47
N GLY A 8 20.37 -22.80 -24.90
CA GLY A 8 20.26 -21.58 -24.07
C GLY A 8 21.48 -20.68 -24.22
N LEU A 9 21.28 -19.40 -24.08
CA LEU A 9 22.34 -18.43 -23.85
C LEU A 9 22.73 -18.53 -22.37
N SER A 10 23.98 -18.89 -22.10
CA SER A 10 24.55 -18.84 -20.75
C SER A 10 24.42 -17.41 -20.24
N SER A 11 23.73 -17.22 -19.10
CA SER A 11 23.64 -15.94 -18.39
C SER A 11 25.00 -15.45 -17.86
N ASP A 12 26.05 -16.26 -17.97
CA ASP A 12 27.41 -15.99 -17.49
C ASP A 12 28.35 -15.40 -18.56
N ALA A 13 27.88 -15.11 -19.75
CA ALA A 13 28.66 -14.30 -20.68
C ALA A 13 28.78 -12.87 -20.10
N ALA A 14 29.80 -12.67 -19.25
CA ALA A 14 30.22 -11.33 -18.88
C ALA A 14 30.40 -10.55 -20.19
N PRO A 15 29.77 -9.37 -20.35
CA PRO A 15 29.93 -8.56 -21.55
C PRO A 15 31.43 -8.32 -21.74
N ALA A 16 31.94 -8.72 -22.89
CA ALA A 16 33.38 -8.78 -23.24
C ALA A 16 34.11 -7.41 -23.20
N ASN A 17 33.48 -6.36 -22.65
CA ASN A 17 33.95 -4.98 -22.67
C ASN A 17 33.82 -4.24 -21.31
N ARG A 18 33.77 -4.93 -20.17
CA ARG A 18 33.84 -4.23 -18.86
C ARG A 18 35.30 -4.00 -18.49
N SER A 19 35.67 -2.74 -18.21
CA SER A 19 36.96 -2.36 -17.62
C SER A 19 37.22 -3.10 -16.31
N ALA A 20 38.50 -3.32 -15.98
CA ALA A 20 38.87 -3.92 -14.70
C ALA A 20 38.31 -3.09 -13.53
N PHE A 21 37.91 -3.76 -12.44
CA PHE A 21 37.56 -3.09 -11.20
C PHE A 21 38.83 -2.53 -10.56
N VAL A 22 38.86 -1.25 -10.27
CA VAL A 22 40.06 -0.55 -9.78
C VAL A 22 39.73 0.24 -8.51
N GLY A 23 40.66 0.20 -7.55
CA GLY A 23 40.54 0.94 -6.32
C GLY A 23 39.51 0.36 -5.34
N ARG A 24 38.98 1.18 -4.46
CA ARG A 24 37.95 0.82 -3.47
C ARG A 24 38.37 -0.31 -2.52
N ILE A 25 39.65 -0.45 -2.27
CA ILE A 25 40.20 -1.53 -1.43
C ILE A 25 39.66 -1.41 0.00
N ALA A 26 39.61 -0.20 0.53
CA ALA A 26 39.14 0.04 1.91
C ALA A 26 37.67 -0.34 2.07
N GLU A 27 36.84 0.04 1.10
CA GLU A 27 35.39 -0.26 1.08
C GLU A 27 35.14 -1.77 0.94
N LEU A 28 35.92 -2.47 0.11
CA LEU A 28 35.84 -3.93 -0.02
C LEU A 28 36.33 -4.67 1.22
N GLU A 29 37.41 -4.22 1.87
CA GLU A 29 37.88 -4.82 3.13
C GLU A 29 36.88 -4.62 4.27
N GLN A 30 36.25 -3.44 4.34
CA GLN A 30 35.14 -3.18 5.26
C GLN A 30 33.99 -4.17 4.99
N PHE A 31 33.60 -4.36 3.72
CA PHE A 31 32.55 -5.30 3.35
C PHE A 31 32.92 -6.76 3.67
N LYS A 32 34.16 -7.19 3.44
CA LYS A 32 34.62 -8.53 3.83
C LYS A 32 34.49 -8.75 5.34
N GLY A 33 34.80 -7.72 6.15
CA GLY A 33 34.58 -7.77 7.59
C GLY A 33 33.10 -7.94 7.97
N ILE A 34 32.21 -7.21 7.30
CA ILE A 34 30.74 -7.33 7.46
C ILE A 34 30.29 -8.75 7.07
N LEU A 35 30.73 -9.26 5.95
CA LEU A 35 30.40 -10.59 5.43
C LEU A 35 30.80 -11.69 6.43
N ALA A 36 32.04 -11.65 6.90
CA ALA A 36 32.55 -12.59 7.89
C ALA A 36 31.77 -12.52 9.22
N ALA A 37 31.45 -11.32 9.69
CA ALA A 37 30.65 -11.11 10.89
C ALA A 37 29.23 -11.65 10.75
N THR A 38 28.60 -11.46 9.59
CA THR A 38 27.25 -11.96 9.27
C THR A 38 27.21 -13.49 9.33
N LEU A 39 28.19 -14.16 8.74
CA LEU A 39 28.28 -15.63 8.76
C LEU A 39 28.59 -16.16 10.16
N ALA A 40 29.58 -15.57 10.85
CA ALA A 40 30.02 -16.04 12.16
C ALA A 40 28.94 -15.88 13.24
N ARG A 41 28.22 -14.78 13.22
CA ARG A 41 27.15 -14.48 14.20
C ARG A 41 25.78 -14.99 13.78
N ARG A 42 25.64 -15.43 12.53
CA ARG A 42 24.34 -15.77 11.91
C ARG A 42 23.30 -14.65 12.10
N SER A 43 23.71 -13.40 11.94
CA SER A 43 22.87 -12.23 12.14
C SER A 43 22.93 -11.31 10.92
N GLY A 44 21.78 -10.74 10.55
CA GLY A 44 21.65 -9.85 9.40
C GLY A 44 22.33 -8.51 9.60
N GLN A 45 22.72 -7.88 8.49
CA GLN A 45 23.26 -6.53 8.46
C GLN A 45 22.72 -5.74 7.26
N VAL A 46 22.66 -4.42 7.39
CA VAL A 46 22.31 -3.50 6.29
C VAL A 46 23.55 -2.70 5.91
N VAL A 47 23.80 -2.57 4.60
CA VAL A 47 24.89 -1.74 4.06
C VAL A 47 24.33 -0.72 3.08
N CYS A 48 24.42 0.55 3.40
CA CYS A 48 23.98 1.66 2.56
C CYS A 48 25.19 2.24 1.81
N VAL A 49 25.25 2.05 0.50
CA VAL A 49 26.31 2.61 -0.35
C VAL A 49 25.79 3.89 -0.99
N ARG A 50 26.41 5.03 -0.65
CA ARG A 50 25.98 6.34 -1.14
C ARG A 50 27.08 7.03 -1.92
N GLY A 51 26.72 7.93 -2.80
CA GLY A 51 27.65 8.75 -3.57
C GLY A 51 27.01 9.37 -4.80
N GLU A 52 27.75 10.26 -5.46
CA GLU A 52 27.28 10.95 -6.65
C GLU A 52 27.01 10.02 -7.83
N ALA A 53 26.32 10.54 -8.85
CA ALA A 53 26.07 9.82 -10.09
C ALA A 53 27.40 9.52 -10.81
N GLY A 54 27.56 8.28 -11.28
CA GLY A 54 28.79 7.85 -11.97
C GLY A 54 30.00 7.55 -11.09
N ILE A 55 29.90 7.69 -9.74
CA ILE A 55 31.02 7.47 -8.81
C ILE A 55 31.42 5.99 -8.61
N GLY A 56 30.65 5.07 -9.21
CA GLY A 56 30.96 3.64 -9.18
C GLY A 56 30.18 2.81 -8.16
N LYS A 57 29.02 3.30 -7.64
CA LYS A 57 28.18 2.55 -6.69
C LYS A 57 27.80 1.16 -7.22
N THR A 58 27.18 1.10 -8.39
CA THR A 58 26.76 -0.17 -9.03
C THR A 58 27.93 -1.12 -9.23
N ARG A 59 29.12 -0.59 -9.57
CA ARG A 59 30.32 -1.40 -9.76
C ARG A 59 30.83 -2.00 -8.45
N LEU A 60 30.83 -1.21 -7.38
CA LEU A 60 31.24 -1.67 -6.05
C LEU A 60 30.26 -2.73 -5.51
N VAL A 61 28.94 -2.52 -5.60
CA VAL A 61 27.97 -3.52 -5.11
C VAL A 61 27.98 -4.80 -5.92
N GLU A 62 28.33 -4.73 -7.20
CA GLU A 62 28.54 -5.92 -8.03
C GLU A 62 29.76 -6.76 -7.58
N GLU A 63 30.86 -6.11 -7.19
CA GLU A 63 32.00 -6.82 -6.57
C GLU A 63 31.65 -7.35 -5.18
N MET A 64 30.86 -6.61 -4.38
CA MET A 64 30.32 -7.10 -3.12
C MET A 64 29.45 -8.35 -3.33
N ARG A 65 28.59 -8.36 -4.36
CA ARG A 65 27.75 -9.52 -4.73
C ARG A 65 28.62 -10.73 -5.05
N ARG A 66 29.64 -10.56 -5.90
CA ARG A 66 30.58 -11.67 -6.27
C ARG A 66 31.30 -12.25 -5.05
N LEU A 67 31.75 -11.38 -4.16
CA LEU A 67 32.39 -11.80 -2.91
C LEU A 67 31.40 -12.57 -2.01
N ALA A 68 30.16 -12.13 -1.92
CA ALA A 68 29.14 -12.81 -1.15
C ALA A 68 28.80 -14.18 -1.77
N GLU A 69 28.59 -14.26 -3.09
CA GLU A 69 28.34 -15.53 -3.80
C GLU A 69 29.49 -16.53 -3.63
N ALA A 70 30.75 -16.05 -3.71
CA ALA A 70 31.93 -16.88 -3.46
C ALA A 70 31.99 -17.46 -2.04
N THR A 71 31.28 -16.85 -1.08
CA THR A 71 31.14 -17.35 0.30
C THR A 71 29.83 -18.08 0.58
N GLY A 72 29.05 -18.39 -0.47
CA GLY A 72 27.82 -19.20 -0.39
C GLY A 72 26.53 -18.43 -0.19
N PHE A 73 26.51 -17.11 -0.41
CA PHE A 73 25.27 -16.33 -0.42
C PHE A 73 24.53 -16.49 -1.75
N THR A 74 23.20 -16.55 -1.68
CA THR A 74 22.33 -16.39 -2.85
C THR A 74 21.97 -14.93 -3.03
N ALA A 75 22.20 -14.40 -4.24
CA ALA A 75 21.97 -12.99 -4.52
C ALA A 75 20.60 -12.75 -5.18
N HIS A 76 19.89 -11.72 -4.69
CA HIS A 76 18.59 -11.24 -5.21
C HIS A 76 18.70 -9.74 -5.46
N ARG A 77 18.22 -9.28 -6.63
CA ARG A 77 18.36 -7.88 -7.05
C ARG A 77 17.02 -7.26 -7.36
N GLY A 78 16.77 -6.06 -6.83
CA GLY A 78 15.70 -5.15 -7.19
C GLY A 78 16.26 -3.82 -7.68
N LEU A 79 15.74 -3.32 -8.78
CA LEU A 79 16.12 -2.01 -9.35
C LEU A 79 14.94 -1.04 -9.21
N VAL A 80 15.17 0.11 -8.59
CA VAL A 80 14.17 1.17 -8.52
C VAL A 80 14.28 2.05 -9.76
N LEU A 81 13.23 2.08 -10.57
CA LEU A 81 13.22 2.85 -11.81
C LEU A 81 12.76 4.29 -11.55
N ASP A 82 13.28 5.23 -12.33
CA ASP A 82 12.94 6.66 -12.27
C ASP A 82 11.60 6.98 -12.95
N PHE A 83 11.03 6.04 -13.69
CA PHE A 83 9.83 6.17 -14.50
C PHE A 83 8.89 4.99 -14.31
N GLY A 84 7.58 5.27 -14.30
CA GLY A 84 6.55 4.28 -13.99
C GLY A 84 5.88 4.56 -12.63
N VAL A 85 4.64 4.08 -12.41
CA VAL A 85 3.90 4.29 -11.15
C VAL A 85 4.32 3.34 -10.08
N SER A 86 4.75 2.18 -10.47
CA SER A 86 5.18 1.10 -9.56
C SER A 86 6.65 1.21 -9.18
N LYS A 87 7.23 2.41 -9.11
CA LYS A 87 8.68 2.62 -8.87
C LYS A 87 9.29 1.75 -7.77
N GLY A 88 8.53 1.50 -6.70
CA GLY A 88 8.95 0.64 -5.60
C GLY A 88 8.40 -0.79 -5.68
N GLN A 89 7.19 -0.96 -6.20
CA GLN A 89 6.53 -2.27 -6.26
C GLN A 89 7.21 -3.23 -7.23
N ASP A 90 7.70 -2.74 -8.37
CA ASP A 90 8.44 -3.57 -9.34
C ASP A 90 9.72 -4.13 -8.72
N ALA A 91 10.44 -3.33 -7.94
CA ALA A 91 11.63 -3.78 -7.22
C ALA A 91 11.27 -4.85 -6.16
N VAL A 92 10.20 -4.62 -5.37
CA VAL A 92 9.72 -5.58 -4.37
C VAL A 92 9.25 -6.87 -5.02
N ARG A 93 8.46 -6.78 -6.10
CA ARG A 93 7.97 -7.94 -6.83
C ARG A 93 9.12 -8.75 -7.43
N ALA A 94 10.09 -8.09 -8.07
CA ALA A 94 11.28 -8.75 -8.61
C ALA A 94 12.07 -9.49 -7.52
N LEU A 95 12.25 -8.86 -6.35
CA LEU A 95 12.89 -9.47 -5.20
C LEU A 95 12.11 -10.67 -4.67
N LEU A 96 10.80 -10.54 -4.49
CA LEU A 96 9.98 -11.64 -3.98
C LEU A 96 9.94 -12.83 -4.94
N LEU A 97 9.78 -12.58 -6.25
CA LEU A 97 9.88 -13.65 -7.27
C LEU A 97 11.23 -14.35 -7.19
N SER A 98 12.32 -13.58 -7.13
CA SER A 98 13.67 -14.15 -7.01
C SER A 98 13.85 -14.95 -5.71
N LEU A 99 13.37 -14.44 -4.57
CA LEU A 99 13.45 -15.11 -3.25
C LEU A 99 12.69 -16.45 -3.22
N VAL A 100 11.62 -16.58 -4.00
CA VAL A 100 10.86 -17.84 -4.12
C VAL A 100 11.32 -18.71 -5.30
N GLY A 101 12.41 -18.34 -5.99
CA GLY A 101 12.97 -19.09 -7.11
C GLY A 101 12.20 -18.94 -8.43
N LEU A 102 11.48 -17.85 -8.61
CA LEU A 102 10.75 -17.46 -9.83
C LEU A 102 11.44 -16.28 -10.53
N THR A 103 11.08 -16.08 -11.80
CA THR A 103 11.50 -14.93 -12.60
C THR A 103 10.28 -14.09 -13.00
N PRO A 104 10.45 -12.84 -13.44
CA PRO A 104 9.34 -12.04 -13.99
C PRO A 104 8.62 -12.72 -15.17
N ALA A 105 9.34 -13.54 -15.95
CA ALA A 105 8.79 -14.33 -17.07
C ALA A 105 8.04 -15.59 -16.64
N SER A 106 8.05 -15.95 -15.34
CA SER A 106 7.33 -17.11 -14.83
C SER A 106 5.82 -16.94 -15.00
N GLY A 107 5.18 -17.91 -15.67
CA GLY A 107 3.75 -17.86 -15.95
C GLY A 107 2.87 -18.02 -14.70
N THR A 108 1.58 -17.67 -14.83
CA THR A 108 0.58 -17.72 -13.75
C THR A 108 0.52 -19.07 -13.03
N GLN A 109 0.62 -20.19 -13.76
CA GLN A 109 0.58 -21.53 -13.16
C GLN A 109 1.78 -21.80 -12.24
N ALA A 110 2.98 -21.40 -12.64
CA ALA A 110 4.18 -21.54 -11.80
C ALA A 110 4.09 -20.70 -10.52
N ARG A 111 3.53 -19.49 -10.62
CA ARG A 111 3.28 -18.62 -9.47
C ARG A 111 2.24 -19.22 -8.53
N LEU A 112 1.13 -19.75 -9.04
CA LEU A 112 0.11 -20.44 -8.23
C LEU A 112 0.69 -21.66 -7.50
N GLN A 113 1.46 -22.50 -8.19
CA GLN A 113 2.10 -23.64 -7.55
C GLN A 113 3.02 -23.21 -6.40
N LYS A 114 3.75 -22.12 -6.57
CA LYS A 114 4.62 -21.58 -5.51
C LYS A 114 3.81 -21.03 -4.33
N VAL A 115 2.64 -20.44 -4.57
CA VAL A 115 1.71 -20.03 -3.51
C VAL A 115 1.29 -21.25 -2.68
N ASP A 116 0.86 -22.32 -3.33
CA ASP A 116 0.45 -23.56 -2.66
C ASP A 116 1.61 -24.18 -1.86
N ASP A 117 2.83 -24.18 -2.40
CA ASP A 117 4.03 -24.66 -1.71
C ASP A 117 4.32 -23.85 -0.43
N LEU A 118 4.23 -22.50 -0.48
CA LEU A 118 4.52 -21.63 0.65
C LEU A 118 3.47 -21.73 1.75
N VAL A 119 2.21 -21.87 1.38
CA VAL A 119 1.11 -22.06 2.34
C VAL A 119 1.15 -23.48 2.92
N GLY A 120 1.35 -24.50 2.08
CA GLY A 120 1.46 -25.90 2.52
C GLY A 120 2.65 -26.15 3.46
N ALA A 121 3.78 -25.43 3.24
CA ALA A 121 4.92 -25.45 4.16
C ALA A 121 4.76 -24.55 5.39
N ASN A 122 3.61 -23.92 5.58
CA ASN A 122 3.31 -22.95 6.66
C ASN A 122 4.32 -21.79 6.78
N VAL A 123 4.94 -21.40 5.66
CA VAL A 123 5.79 -20.21 5.57
C VAL A 123 4.92 -18.95 5.62
N VAL A 124 3.81 -18.99 4.88
CA VAL A 124 2.77 -17.97 4.90
C VAL A 124 1.50 -18.62 5.46
N PRO A 125 0.96 -18.16 6.59
CA PRO A 125 -0.32 -18.64 7.11
C PRO A 125 -1.45 -18.47 6.11
N VAL A 126 -2.42 -19.38 6.10
CA VAL A 126 -3.55 -19.37 5.15
C VAL A 126 -4.35 -18.05 5.23
N GLU A 127 -4.43 -17.44 6.39
CA GLU A 127 -5.09 -16.15 6.62
C GLU A 127 -4.41 -15.00 5.86
N ARG A 128 -3.16 -15.18 5.46
CA ARG A 128 -2.36 -14.20 4.67
C ARG A 128 -2.26 -14.54 3.20
N PHE A 129 -3.01 -15.54 2.74
CA PHE A 129 -3.02 -16.00 1.36
C PHE A 129 -3.30 -14.87 0.35
N ALA A 130 -4.25 -13.98 0.64
CA ALA A 130 -4.60 -12.86 -0.23
C ALA A 130 -3.41 -11.91 -0.49
N PHE A 131 -2.57 -11.65 0.51
CA PHE A 131 -1.38 -10.81 0.34
C PHE A 131 -0.30 -11.49 -0.49
N LEU A 132 -0.19 -12.80 -0.41
CA LEU A 132 0.76 -13.56 -1.22
C LEU A 132 0.34 -13.55 -2.70
N LEU A 133 -0.96 -13.70 -3.00
CA LEU A 133 -1.49 -13.55 -4.35
C LEU A 133 -1.17 -12.17 -4.94
N ASP A 134 -1.46 -11.10 -4.18
CA ASP A 134 -1.21 -9.73 -4.60
C ASP A 134 0.29 -9.48 -4.87
N LEU A 135 1.17 -9.91 -3.97
CA LEU A 135 2.62 -9.74 -4.11
C LEU A 135 3.22 -10.52 -5.29
N LEU A 136 2.63 -11.65 -5.67
CA LEU A 136 3.04 -12.45 -6.82
C LEU A 136 2.26 -12.11 -8.10
N ASP A 137 1.51 -11.00 -8.10
CA ASP A 137 0.75 -10.53 -9.27
C ASP A 137 -0.28 -11.54 -9.78
N LEU A 138 -1.01 -12.12 -8.86
CA LEU A 138 -2.08 -13.07 -9.12
C LEU A 138 -3.44 -12.43 -8.82
N PRO A 139 -4.50 -12.76 -9.58
CA PRO A 139 -5.81 -12.16 -9.38
C PRO A 139 -6.43 -12.58 -8.05
N LEU A 140 -6.95 -11.60 -7.31
CA LEU A 140 -7.76 -11.82 -6.12
C LEU A 140 -9.20 -12.15 -6.55
N THR A 141 -9.73 -13.29 -6.13
CA THR A 141 -11.08 -13.74 -6.45
C THR A 141 -11.80 -14.31 -5.22
N GLY A 142 -13.14 -14.36 -5.25
CA GLY A 142 -13.94 -14.96 -4.17
C GLY A 142 -13.62 -14.38 -2.79
N GLU A 143 -13.43 -15.25 -1.80
CA GLU A 143 -13.17 -14.87 -0.40
C GLU A 143 -11.92 -14.00 -0.24
N SER A 144 -10.85 -14.26 -1.01
CA SER A 144 -9.63 -13.47 -0.95
C SER A 144 -9.87 -12.02 -1.37
N ARG A 145 -10.70 -11.78 -2.38
CA ARG A 145 -11.10 -10.43 -2.82
C ARG A 145 -11.93 -9.74 -1.76
N THR A 146 -12.94 -10.43 -1.22
CA THR A 146 -13.81 -9.91 -0.17
C THR A 146 -13.02 -9.52 1.08
N LEU A 147 -12.11 -10.39 1.50
CA LEU A 147 -11.23 -10.14 2.64
C LEU A 147 -10.32 -8.92 2.39
N TYR A 148 -9.74 -8.82 1.21
CA TYR A 148 -8.87 -7.72 0.83
C TYR A 148 -9.61 -6.38 0.74
N ASP A 149 -10.86 -6.39 0.25
CA ASP A 149 -11.76 -5.23 0.24
C ASP A 149 -12.11 -4.74 1.65
N ALA A 150 -12.29 -5.68 2.58
CA ALA A 150 -12.60 -5.36 3.98
C ALA A 150 -11.48 -4.59 4.70
N MET A 151 -10.22 -4.71 4.25
CA MET A 151 -9.05 -4.11 4.89
C MET A 151 -8.96 -2.61 4.61
N ASP A 152 -8.45 -1.86 5.59
CA ASP A 152 -7.95 -0.52 5.36
C ASP A 152 -6.55 -0.55 4.68
N ASN A 153 -6.08 0.60 4.19
CA ASN A 153 -4.79 0.69 3.52
C ASN A 153 -3.62 0.29 4.43
N ALA A 154 -3.69 0.65 5.71
CA ALA A 154 -2.65 0.31 6.70
C ALA A 154 -2.59 -1.20 6.95
N ALA A 155 -3.74 -1.88 7.07
CA ALA A 155 -3.81 -3.34 7.23
C ALA A 155 -3.25 -4.07 6.01
N ARG A 156 -3.61 -3.63 4.79
CA ARG A 156 -3.05 -4.19 3.54
C ARG A 156 -1.54 -4.04 3.50
N ASN A 157 -1.00 -2.87 3.79
CA ASN A 157 0.44 -2.61 3.80
C ASN A 157 1.16 -3.46 4.85
N ARG A 158 0.63 -3.56 6.09
CA ARG A 158 1.17 -4.44 7.13
C ARG A 158 1.13 -5.91 6.71
N GLY A 159 0.02 -6.36 6.11
CA GLY A 159 -0.13 -7.73 5.64
C GLY A 159 0.87 -8.10 4.54
N ARG A 160 1.03 -7.25 3.54
CA ARG A 160 2.03 -7.40 2.47
C ARG A 160 3.45 -7.43 3.03
N GLN A 161 3.81 -6.50 3.90
CA GLN A 161 5.13 -6.47 4.54
C GLN A 161 5.39 -7.72 5.39
N ALA A 162 4.39 -8.21 6.10
CA ALA A 162 4.52 -9.42 6.90
C ALA A 162 4.75 -10.68 6.05
N VAL A 163 4.08 -10.78 4.89
CA VAL A 163 4.31 -11.88 3.92
C VAL A 163 5.70 -11.76 3.29
N ALA A 164 6.10 -10.57 2.86
CA ALA A 164 7.43 -10.32 2.31
C ALA A 164 8.54 -10.66 3.32
N SER A 165 8.35 -10.27 4.58
CA SER A 165 9.22 -10.64 5.70
C SER A 165 9.31 -12.16 5.90
N ALA A 166 8.18 -12.88 5.88
CA ALA A 166 8.16 -14.34 6.03
C ALA A 166 8.90 -15.06 4.90
N VAL A 167 8.74 -14.60 3.65
CA VAL A 167 9.46 -15.13 2.49
C VAL A 167 10.97 -14.89 2.61
N ALA A 168 11.39 -13.67 2.98
CA ALA A 168 12.80 -13.35 3.17
C ALA A 168 13.42 -14.15 4.34
N ALA A 169 12.67 -14.31 5.43
CA ALA A 169 13.07 -15.12 6.59
C ALA A 169 13.29 -16.58 6.20
N ARG A 170 12.40 -17.16 5.38
CA ARG A 170 12.52 -18.52 4.86
C ARG A 170 13.77 -18.68 3.99
N ALA A 171 13.95 -17.80 3.02
CA ALA A 171 15.11 -17.82 2.13
C ALA A 171 16.42 -17.75 2.93
N SER A 172 16.53 -16.83 3.90
CA SER A 172 17.72 -16.65 4.73
C SER A 172 17.94 -17.77 5.76
N ALA A 173 16.91 -18.58 6.06
CA ALA A 173 17.06 -19.76 6.89
C ALA A 173 17.62 -20.94 6.10
N GLU A 174 17.31 -21.04 4.82
CA GLU A 174 17.80 -22.09 3.93
C GLU A 174 19.24 -21.82 3.46
N MET A 175 19.50 -20.59 3.01
CA MET A 175 20.81 -20.19 2.49
C MET A 175 21.14 -18.76 2.93
N PRO A 176 22.41 -18.42 3.20
CA PRO A 176 22.81 -17.04 3.38
C PRO A 176 22.33 -16.17 2.21
N THR A 177 21.65 -15.07 2.49
CA THR A 177 20.91 -14.29 1.48
C THR A 177 21.49 -12.89 1.34
N PHE A 178 21.75 -12.47 0.10
CA PHE A 178 22.21 -11.15 -0.29
C PHE A 178 21.11 -10.45 -1.09
N ILE A 179 20.47 -9.44 -0.52
CA ILE A 179 19.43 -8.63 -1.18
C ILE A 179 20.04 -7.29 -1.57
N LEU A 180 20.04 -6.98 -2.87
CA LEU A 180 20.52 -5.72 -3.42
C LEU A 180 19.33 -4.89 -3.94
N VAL A 181 19.22 -3.65 -3.49
CA VAL A 181 18.26 -2.66 -4.04
C VAL A 181 19.01 -1.42 -4.49
N GLU A 182 18.95 -1.16 -5.79
CA GLU A 182 19.69 -0.05 -6.39
C GLU A 182 18.79 1.18 -6.60
N ASP A 183 19.44 2.36 -6.55
CA ASP A 183 18.88 3.67 -6.86
C ASP A 183 17.70 4.11 -5.96
N LEU A 184 17.85 3.88 -4.64
CA LEU A 184 16.82 4.22 -3.65
C LEU A 184 16.39 5.70 -3.62
N HIS A 185 17.15 6.62 -4.19
CA HIS A 185 16.75 8.02 -4.31
C HIS A 185 15.46 8.21 -5.16
N TRP A 186 15.00 7.16 -5.85
CA TRP A 186 13.71 7.09 -6.53
C TRP A 186 12.63 6.36 -5.74
N ALA A 187 12.96 5.82 -4.54
CA ALA A 187 12.05 5.01 -3.73
C ALA A 187 10.89 5.84 -3.16
N ASP A 188 9.75 5.18 -3.05
CA ASP A 188 8.60 5.70 -2.31
C ASP A 188 8.60 5.18 -0.85
N PRO A 189 7.79 5.78 0.05
CA PRO A 189 7.71 5.34 1.44
C PRO A 189 7.27 3.88 1.60
N GLN A 190 6.50 3.35 0.66
CA GLN A 190 6.04 1.96 0.70
C GLN A 190 7.19 0.97 0.51
N LEU A 191 8.08 1.24 -0.46
CA LEU A 191 9.30 0.44 -0.64
C LEU A 191 10.17 0.45 0.61
N LEU A 192 10.35 1.61 1.24
CA LEU A 192 11.12 1.71 2.48
C LEU A 192 10.54 0.84 3.60
N GLY A 193 9.21 0.71 3.68
CA GLY A 193 8.54 -0.22 4.58
C GLY A 193 8.89 -1.68 4.31
N TYR A 194 8.97 -2.10 3.06
CA TYR A 194 9.42 -3.46 2.70
C TYR A 194 10.89 -3.70 3.05
N LEU A 195 11.76 -2.71 2.81
CA LEU A 195 13.19 -2.84 3.14
C LEU A 195 13.41 -3.00 4.65
N SER A 196 12.66 -2.26 5.48
CA SER A 196 12.72 -2.45 6.93
C SER A 196 12.18 -3.83 7.37
N ALA A 197 11.15 -4.34 6.69
CA ALA A 197 10.61 -5.68 6.92
C ALA A 197 11.63 -6.77 6.53
N PHE A 198 12.33 -6.64 5.39
CA PHE A 198 13.41 -7.55 5.00
C PHE A 198 14.58 -7.52 5.99
N ALA A 199 15.04 -6.33 6.37
CA ALA A 199 16.10 -6.19 7.36
C ALA A 199 15.73 -6.90 8.67
N SER A 200 14.53 -6.63 9.20
CA SER A 200 14.04 -7.24 10.43
C SER A 200 13.89 -8.76 10.33
N ALA A 201 13.47 -9.28 9.18
CA ALA A 201 13.33 -10.72 8.92
C ALA A 201 14.67 -11.45 8.99
N MET A 202 15.75 -10.77 8.64
CA MET A 202 17.11 -11.31 8.62
C MET A 202 17.88 -11.05 9.92
N ALA A 203 17.32 -10.36 10.92
CA ALA A 203 18.04 -9.96 12.14
C ALA A 203 18.81 -11.11 12.81
N GLU A 204 18.20 -12.28 12.89
CA GLU A 204 18.75 -13.50 13.51
C GLU A 204 19.13 -14.58 12.48
N ARG A 205 19.43 -14.17 11.25
CA ARG A 205 19.75 -15.06 10.12
C ARG A 205 20.89 -14.46 9.30
N PRO A 206 21.69 -15.29 8.61
CA PRO A 206 22.77 -14.79 7.76
C PRO A 206 22.18 -14.10 6.51
N GLY A 207 21.90 -12.80 6.62
CA GLY A 207 21.32 -11.99 5.55
C GLY A 207 21.99 -10.63 5.42
N LEU A 208 22.15 -10.15 4.19
CA LEU A 208 22.67 -8.84 3.87
C LEU A 208 21.65 -8.07 3.04
N LEU A 209 21.26 -6.89 3.50
CA LEU A 209 20.50 -5.93 2.70
C LEU A 209 21.45 -4.81 2.27
N ILE A 210 21.72 -4.77 0.96
CA ILE A 210 22.59 -3.77 0.36
C ILE A 210 21.72 -2.78 -0.41
N THR A 211 21.97 -1.50 -0.20
CA THR A 211 21.24 -0.43 -0.89
C THR A 211 22.18 0.55 -1.55
N THR A 212 21.80 1.10 -2.70
CA THR A 212 22.53 2.22 -3.30
C THR A 212 21.66 3.46 -3.39
N SER A 213 22.23 4.64 -3.11
CA SER A 213 21.54 5.92 -3.18
C SER A 213 22.49 7.06 -3.59
N ARG A 214 21.94 8.20 -4.01
CA ARG A 214 22.69 9.46 -4.03
C ARG A 214 22.77 9.99 -2.59
N ILE A 215 23.77 10.83 -2.29
CA ILE A 215 23.86 11.48 -0.98
C ILE A 215 22.71 12.47 -0.84
N GLU A 216 22.51 13.28 -1.89
CA GLU A 216 21.39 14.20 -1.98
C GLU A 216 20.10 13.43 -2.35
N GLY A 217 19.06 13.57 -1.53
CA GLY A 217 17.80 12.84 -1.69
C GLY A 217 17.85 11.38 -1.21
N ASP A 218 18.79 11.01 -0.32
CA ASP A 218 18.80 9.69 0.31
C ASP A 218 17.56 9.52 1.21
N PRO A 219 16.67 8.53 0.93
CA PRO A 219 15.45 8.34 1.71
C PRO A 219 15.70 7.61 3.04
N ILE A 220 16.93 7.10 3.29
CA ILE A 220 17.27 6.38 4.52
C ILE A 220 17.61 7.38 5.63
N ASP A 221 16.56 7.90 6.26
CA ASP A 221 16.64 8.86 7.36
C ASP A 221 16.79 8.20 8.75
N ALA A 222 16.78 9.03 9.79
CA ALA A 222 16.84 8.57 11.17
C ALA A 222 15.63 7.73 11.59
N ALA A 223 14.45 8.03 11.06
CA ALA A 223 13.23 7.30 11.38
C ALA A 223 13.26 5.90 10.77
N TRP A 224 13.69 5.76 9.51
CA TRP A 224 13.87 4.46 8.89
C TRP A 224 14.94 3.62 9.61
N ARG A 225 16.09 4.22 9.97
CA ARG A 225 17.14 3.54 10.76
C ARG A 225 16.60 3.06 12.10
N ALA A 226 15.76 3.85 12.76
CA ALA A 226 15.10 3.47 14.01
C ALA A 226 14.11 2.31 13.84
N SER A 227 13.48 2.15 12.68
CA SER A 227 12.59 1.01 12.39
C SER A 227 13.35 -0.32 12.27
N CYS A 228 14.66 -0.27 11.95
CA CYS A 228 15.54 -1.43 11.82
C CYS A 228 16.39 -1.69 13.09
N ARG A 229 15.89 -1.37 14.29
CA ARG A 229 16.67 -1.36 15.57
C ARG A 229 17.43 -2.64 15.90
N SER A 230 16.96 -3.79 15.44
CA SER A 230 17.56 -5.10 15.70
C SER A 230 18.71 -5.45 14.75
N VAL A 231 18.99 -4.62 13.73
CA VAL A 231 19.94 -4.92 12.67
C VAL A 231 21.01 -3.82 12.58
N PRO A 232 22.32 -4.17 12.63
CA PRO A 232 23.39 -3.20 12.41
C PRO A 232 23.34 -2.59 11.01
N ILE A 233 23.50 -1.27 10.93
CA ILE A 233 23.50 -0.52 9.66
C ILE A 233 24.85 0.13 9.47
N ALA A 234 25.56 -0.27 8.41
CA ALA A 234 26.79 0.38 7.96
C ALA A 234 26.47 1.32 6.79
N THR A 235 27.14 2.47 6.75
CA THR A 235 27.06 3.41 5.62
C THR A 235 28.43 3.56 5.01
N ILE A 236 28.51 3.42 3.68
CA ILE A 236 29.74 3.59 2.89
C ILE A 236 29.49 4.76 1.93
N ASP A 237 30.13 5.88 2.20
CA ASP A 237 30.04 7.06 1.34
C ASP A 237 31.21 7.05 0.35
N LEU A 238 30.88 6.95 -0.94
CA LEU A 238 31.88 6.90 -2.00
C LEU A 238 32.29 8.31 -2.43
N GLY A 239 33.55 8.64 -2.18
CA GLY A 239 34.20 9.81 -2.75
C GLY A 239 34.79 9.57 -4.14
N PRO A 240 35.37 10.61 -4.79
CA PRO A 240 36.11 10.47 -6.05
C PRO A 240 37.27 9.48 -5.95
N LEU A 241 37.62 8.83 -7.08
CA LEU A 241 38.82 7.99 -7.17
C LEU A 241 40.09 8.86 -6.85
N ARG A 242 40.98 8.26 -6.11
CA ARG A 242 42.33 8.86 -5.87
C ARG A 242 43.11 8.84 -7.20
N ARG A 243 44.08 9.76 -7.33
CA ARG A 243 44.91 9.87 -8.54
C ARG A 243 45.58 8.55 -8.96
N GLN A 244 46.05 7.75 -8.00
CA GLN A 244 46.67 6.45 -8.29
C GLN A 244 45.64 5.43 -8.84
N GLU A 245 44.42 5.44 -8.30
CA GLU A 245 43.32 4.60 -8.77
C GLU A 245 42.86 5.02 -10.17
N ALA A 246 42.77 6.34 -10.40
CA ALA A 246 42.47 6.87 -11.73
C ALA A 246 43.55 6.51 -12.77
N LEU A 247 44.83 6.54 -12.40
CA LEU A 247 45.94 6.08 -13.24
C LEU A 247 45.85 4.58 -13.53
N SER A 248 45.50 3.75 -12.54
CA SER A 248 45.30 2.31 -12.72
C SER A 248 44.12 2.03 -13.65
N LEU A 249 43.02 2.80 -13.54
CA LEU A 249 41.91 2.69 -14.45
C LEU A 249 42.29 3.09 -15.90
N ALA A 250 43.02 4.17 -16.06
CA ALA A 250 43.52 4.62 -17.36
C ALA A 250 44.44 3.56 -18.01
N GLY A 251 45.30 2.91 -17.22
CA GLY A 251 46.19 1.85 -17.68
C GLY A 251 45.49 0.60 -18.25
N SER A 252 44.19 0.42 -17.99
CA SER A 252 43.42 -0.66 -18.62
C SER A 252 42.90 -0.29 -20.03
N PHE A 253 43.04 0.97 -20.46
CA PHE A 253 42.61 1.45 -21.77
C PHE A 253 43.81 1.85 -22.65
N MET A 254 44.77 2.57 -22.09
CA MET A 254 45.94 3.07 -22.79
C MET A 254 47.12 3.24 -21.84
N ASP A 255 48.31 3.55 -22.38
CA ASP A 255 49.45 3.90 -21.53
C ASP A 255 49.12 5.13 -20.68
N ALA A 256 49.00 4.93 -19.37
CA ALA A 256 48.61 5.95 -18.40
C ALA A 256 49.59 7.13 -18.31
N THR A 257 50.80 7.02 -18.88
CA THR A 257 51.79 8.10 -18.94
C THR A 257 51.60 9.04 -20.12
N GLN A 258 50.76 8.69 -21.09
CA GLN A 258 50.46 9.56 -22.23
C GLN A 258 49.76 10.86 -21.79
N ARG A 259 50.08 11.95 -22.48
CA ARG A 259 49.47 13.26 -22.23
C ARG A 259 47.95 13.22 -22.27
N VAL A 260 47.39 12.45 -23.15
CA VAL A 260 45.92 12.29 -23.34
C VAL A 260 45.32 11.61 -22.10
N ALA A 261 45.94 10.52 -21.58
CA ALA A 261 45.48 9.83 -20.40
C ALA A 261 45.47 10.73 -19.17
N ILE A 262 46.58 11.51 -18.98
CA ILE A 262 46.67 12.45 -17.87
C ILE A 262 45.61 13.55 -17.99
N ALA A 263 45.39 14.12 -19.17
CA ALA A 263 44.37 15.12 -19.40
C ALA A 263 42.96 14.60 -19.13
N CYS A 264 42.66 13.34 -19.49
CA CYS A 264 41.39 12.66 -19.16
C CYS A 264 41.21 12.48 -17.66
N ILE A 265 42.29 12.10 -16.91
CA ILE A 265 42.24 11.92 -15.46
C ILE A 265 41.96 13.26 -14.76
N ASP A 266 42.67 14.32 -15.15
CA ASP A 266 42.50 15.65 -14.57
C ASP A 266 41.10 16.19 -14.85
N ARG A 267 40.55 15.92 -16.05
CA ARG A 267 39.20 16.35 -16.46
C ARG A 267 38.11 15.58 -15.73
N ALA A 268 38.30 14.29 -15.53
CA ALA A 268 37.30 13.43 -14.85
C ALA A 268 37.18 13.76 -13.36
N ALA A 269 38.14 14.46 -12.76
CA ALA A 269 38.14 14.86 -11.34
C ALA A 269 37.82 13.68 -10.40
N GLY A 270 38.27 12.46 -10.75
CA GLY A 270 38.08 11.26 -9.97
C GLY A 270 36.71 10.59 -10.16
N ASN A 271 35.83 11.05 -11.06
CA ASN A 271 34.61 10.33 -11.42
C ASN A 271 34.94 9.17 -12.39
N PRO A 272 34.79 7.89 -11.96
CA PRO A 272 35.25 6.78 -12.76
C PRO A 272 34.46 6.59 -14.06
N LEU A 273 33.14 6.84 -14.06
CA LEU A 273 32.34 6.77 -15.28
C LEU A 273 32.80 7.80 -16.30
N PHE A 274 33.01 9.03 -15.86
CA PHE A 274 33.46 10.09 -16.75
C PHE A 274 34.87 9.80 -17.29
N LEU A 275 35.78 9.31 -16.44
CA LEU A 275 37.11 8.88 -16.87
C LEU A 275 37.06 7.77 -17.92
N GLU A 276 36.31 6.69 -17.64
CA GLU A 276 36.15 5.58 -18.58
C GLU A 276 35.61 6.05 -19.94
N GLN A 277 34.61 6.92 -19.93
CA GLN A 277 34.03 7.45 -21.15
C GLN A 277 34.99 8.36 -21.93
N LEU A 278 35.80 9.16 -21.24
CA LEU A 278 36.83 9.99 -21.87
C LEU A 278 37.94 9.15 -22.51
N LEU A 279 38.41 8.10 -21.81
CA LEU A 279 39.45 7.19 -22.32
C LEU A 279 38.99 6.42 -23.55
N ARG A 280 37.78 5.88 -23.53
CA ARG A 280 37.19 5.20 -24.72
C ARG A 280 37.10 6.14 -25.91
N ASN A 281 36.70 7.39 -25.69
CA ASN A 281 36.64 8.39 -26.75
C ASN A 281 38.04 8.70 -27.30
N ALA A 282 39.08 8.73 -26.47
CA ALA A 282 40.47 8.98 -26.88
C ALA A 282 41.09 7.78 -27.62
N GLU A 283 40.78 6.53 -27.27
CA GLU A 283 41.19 5.32 -28.02
C GLU A 283 40.69 5.34 -29.45
N GLU A 284 39.48 5.87 -29.69
CA GLU A 284 38.83 5.94 -30.97
C GLU A 284 39.39 7.09 -31.88
N GLY A 285 40.46 7.78 -31.47
CA GLY A 285 41.25 8.66 -32.35
C GLY A 285 40.85 10.13 -32.41
N THR A 286 40.05 10.65 -31.47
CA THR A 286 39.61 12.07 -31.46
C THR A 286 40.27 12.84 -30.30
N ALA A 287 41.59 12.94 -30.33
CA ALA A 287 42.41 13.58 -29.29
C ALA A 287 42.33 15.14 -29.27
N ASP A 288 41.70 15.78 -30.27
CA ASP A 288 41.79 17.24 -30.41
C ASP A 288 40.94 18.08 -29.45
N ALA A 289 39.91 17.49 -28.81
CA ALA A 289 39.16 18.19 -27.76
C ALA A 289 38.54 17.22 -26.75
N ILE A 290 39.02 17.26 -25.51
CA ILE A 290 38.43 16.49 -24.39
C ILE A 290 37.09 17.14 -24.02
N PRO A 291 35.93 16.42 -24.14
CA PRO A 291 34.63 16.98 -23.83
C PRO A 291 34.51 17.49 -22.38
N PRO A 292 33.84 18.63 -22.16
CA PRO A 292 33.77 19.27 -20.85
C PRO A 292 32.85 18.57 -19.84
N SER A 293 31.96 17.72 -20.30
CA SER A 293 30.96 17.06 -19.46
C SER A 293 30.56 15.68 -20.02
N ILE A 294 29.91 14.85 -19.17
CA ILE A 294 29.36 13.57 -19.62
C ILE A 294 28.31 13.78 -20.74
N GLN A 295 27.52 14.84 -20.67
CA GLN A 295 26.54 15.14 -21.72
C GLN A 295 27.23 15.42 -23.07
N SER A 296 28.26 16.28 -23.11
CA SER A 296 28.98 16.57 -24.35
C SER A 296 29.69 15.34 -24.91
N LEU A 297 30.11 14.44 -24.04
CA LEU A 297 30.70 13.16 -24.44
C LEU A 297 29.67 12.19 -25.04
N VAL A 298 28.49 12.08 -24.40
CA VAL A 298 27.38 11.28 -24.96
C VAL A 298 26.99 11.80 -26.34
N LEU A 299 26.90 13.13 -26.49
CA LEU A 299 26.62 13.75 -27.79
C LEU A 299 27.68 13.40 -28.83
N ALA A 300 28.96 13.52 -28.49
CA ALA A 300 30.07 13.18 -29.41
C ALA A 300 30.03 11.70 -29.85
N ARG A 301 29.63 10.79 -28.95
CA ARG A 301 29.44 9.37 -29.30
C ARG A 301 28.23 9.13 -30.15
N MET A 302 27.12 9.84 -29.88
CA MET A 302 25.90 9.77 -30.70
C MET A 302 26.15 10.24 -32.13
N ASP A 303 27.03 11.25 -32.33
CA ASP A 303 27.36 11.76 -33.66
C ASP A 303 28.11 10.76 -34.53
N ARG A 304 28.73 9.74 -33.95
CA ARG A 304 29.39 8.65 -34.65
C ARG A 304 28.50 7.47 -34.99
N LEU A 305 27.34 7.35 -34.32
CA LEU A 305 26.38 6.28 -34.60
C LEU A 305 25.82 6.41 -36.02
N ALA A 306 25.50 5.28 -36.63
CA ALA A 306 24.68 5.27 -37.85
C ALA A 306 23.35 6.00 -37.56
N SER A 307 22.75 6.59 -38.60
CA SER A 307 21.54 7.39 -38.45
C SER A 307 20.39 6.62 -37.76
N SER A 308 20.22 5.32 -38.11
CA SER A 308 19.25 4.42 -37.50
C SER A 308 19.51 4.21 -35.99
N ASP A 309 20.77 3.89 -35.66
CA ASP A 309 21.17 3.65 -34.26
C ASP A 309 21.01 4.89 -33.38
N ARG A 310 21.36 6.08 -33.94
CA ARG A 310 21.15 7.37 -33.26
C ARG A 310 19.69 7.63 -32.97
N GLN A 311 18.82 7.42 -33.94
CA GLN A 311 17.37 7.60 -33.77
C GLN A 311 16.81 6.61 -32.76
N ALA A 312 17.23 5.33 -32.81
CA ALA A 312 16.84 4.31 -31.87
C ALA A 312 17.31 4.61 -30.44
N PHE A 313 18.56 5.05 -30.28
CA PHE A 313 19.11 5.41 -28.97
C PHE A 313 18.38 6.59 -28.34
N GLN A 314 18.02 7.60 -29.12
CA GLN A 314 17.20 8.72 -28.67
C GLN A 314 15.77 8.29 -28.31
N ALA A 315 15.16 7.41 -29.12
CA ALA A 315 13.82 6.89 -28.85
C ALA A 315 13.80 5.98 -27.60
N ALA A 316 14.81 5.13 -27.43
CA ALA A 316 14.98 4.33 -26.21
C ALA A 316 15.05 5.19 -24.95
N ALA A 317 15.74 6.34 -24.99
CA ALA A 317 15.84 7.27 -23.87
C ALA A 317 14.47 7.85 -23.44
N VAL A 318 13.51 7.93 -24.36
CA VAL A 318 12.11 8.34 -24.07
C VAL A 318 11.33 7.24 -23.35
N ILE A 319 11.61 5.98 -23.66
CA ILE A 319 10.95 4.84 -23.00
C ILE A 319 11.35 4.77 -21.52
N GLY A 320 12.64 4.84 -21.21
CA GLY A 320 13.13 4.78 -19.83
C GLY A 320 14.54 4.20 -19.72
N GLN A 321 14.99 3.92 -18.50
CA GLN A 321 16.28 3.30 -18.23
C GLN A 321 16.32 1.85 -18.74
N ARG A 322 15.21 1.15 -18.65
CA ARG A 322 14.95 -0.17 -19.22
C ARG A 322 13.93 -0.04 -20.33
N PHE A 323 14.12 -0.76 -21.43
CA PHE A 323 13.21 -0.68 -22.58
C PHE A 323 13.15 -2.02 -23.32
N SER A 324 11.98 -2.34 -23.87
CA SER A 324 11.79 -3.51 -24.72
C SER A 324 12.12 -3.17 -26.19
N LEU A 325 12.67 -4.15 -26.91
CA LEU A 325 12.95 -3.99 -28.35
C LEU A 325 11.66 -3.79 -29.16
N VAL A 326 10.57 -4.42 -28.74
CA VAL A 326 9.27 -4.33 -29.42
C VAL A 326 8.73 -2.90 -29.37
N LEU A 327 8.76 -2.27 -28.19
CA LEU A 327 8.34 -0.87 -28.03
C LEU A 327 9.29 0.09 -28.78
N LEU A 328 10.61 -0.16 -28.72
CA LEU A 328 11.59 0.65 -29.44
C LEU A 328 11.31 0.64 -30.95
N ARG A 329 11.11 -0.55 -31.53
CA ARG A 329 10.75 -0.72 -32.97
C ARG A 329 9.48 0.04 -33.34
N HIS A 330 8.47 0.01 -32.46
CA HIS A 330 7.24 0.80 -32.65
C HIS A 330 7.52 2.32 -32.68
N LEU A 331 8.35 2.83 -31.77
CA LEU A 331 8.65 4.25 -31.67
C LEU A 331 9.42 4.78 -32.90
N ILE A 332 10.33 3.97 -33.43
CA ILE A 332 11.16 4.35 -34.60
C ILE A 332 10.52 3.95 -35.94
N GLU A 333 9.41 3.23 -35.94
CA GLU A 333 8.71 2.69 -37.11
C GLU A 333 9.62 1.78 -37.99
N ASP A 334 10.50 1.03 -37.33
CA ASP A 334 11.40 0.08 -37.98
C ASP A 334 11.28 -1.29 -37.30
N PRO A 335 10.50 -2.24 -37.88
CA PRO A 335 10.27 -3.58 -37.28
C PRO A 335 11.50 -4.48 -37.29
N ASP A 336 12.49 -4.20 -38.16
CA ASP A 336 13.68 -5.02 -38.35
C ASP A 336 14.89 -4.52 -37.55
N PHE A 337 14.77 -3.39 -36.87
CA PHE A 337 15.85 -2.80 -36.07
C PHE A 337 16.39 -3.81 -35.03
N VAL A 338 17.72 -3.85 -34.88
CA VAL A 338 18.45 -4.60 -33.88
C VAL A 338 19.38 -3.70 -33.09
N CYS A 339 19.61 -4.02 -31.80
CA CYS A 339 20.42 -3.19 -30.90
C CYS A 339 21.94 -3.43 -31.00
N ASP A 340 22.42 -4.20 -31.95
CA ASP A 340 23.84 -4.62 -32.05
C ASP A 340 24.79 -3.41 -32.10
N GLY A 341 24.43 -2.37 -32.86
CA GLY A 341 25.19 -1.13 -32.94
C GLY A 341 25.27 -0.38 -31.60
N LEU A 342 24.20 -0.41 -30.80
CA LEU A 342 24.15 0.21 -29.47
C LEU A 342 24.94 -0.60 -28.43
N ILE A 343 24.89 -1.94 -28.52
CA ILE A 343 25.64 -2.86 -27.65
C ILE A 343 27.14 -2.74 -27.92
N SER A 344 27.55 -2.82 -29.18
CA SER A 344 28.97 -2.72 -29.58
C SER A 344 29.62 -1.40 -29.14
N ASN A 345 28.83 -0.33 -29.11
CA ASN A 345 29.26 0.97 -28.60
C ASN A 345 29.12 1.10 -27.07
N ALA A 346 28.78 0.03 -26.34
CA ALA A 346 28.61 0.02 -24.87
C ALA A 346 27.66 1.11 -24.34
N LEU A 347 26.60 1.43 -25.10
CA LEU A 347 25.56 2.39 -24.72
C LEU A 347 24.39 1.72 -24.04
N VAL A 348 24.11 0.45 -24.42
CA VAL A 348 23.07 -0.38 -23.82
C VAL A 348 23.61 -1.79 -23.51
N LEU A 349 22.98 -2.46 -22.58
CA LEU A 349 23.28 -3.83 -22.16
C LEU A 349 22.03 -4.69 -22.31
N PRO A 350 22.12 -5.94 -22.77
CA PRO A 350 21.00 -6.85 -22.78
C PRO A 350 20.65 -7.28 -21.36
N GLU A 351 19.35 -7.36 -21.03
CA GLU A 351 18.82 -7.81 -19.73
C GLU A 351 17.58 -8.69 -19.97
N GLY A 352 17.78 -10.00 -20.10
CA GLY A 352 16.73 -10.93 -20.49
C GLY A 352 16.22 -10.66 -21.91
N GLU A 353 14.93 -10.37 -22.06
CA GLU A 353 14.30 -9.98 -23.34
C GLU A 353 14.35 -8.47 -23.57
N ASP A 354 14.73 -7.68 -22.58
CA ASP A 354 14.80 -6.23 -22.60
C ASP A 354 16.25 -5.73 -22.72
N PHE A 355 16.38 -4.40 -22.80
CA PHE A 355 17.67 -3.70 -22.80
C PHE A 355 17.69 -2.65 -21.69
N LEU A 356 18.87 -2.45 -21.11
CA LEU A 356 19.14 -1.45 -20.09
C LEU A 356 20.17 -0.46 -20.62
N PHE A 357 19.97 0.85 -20.43
CA PHE A 357 21.04 1.80 -20.63
C PHE A 357 22.23 1.47 -19.75
N ALA A 358 23.45 1.50 -20.30
CA ALA A 358 24.67 1.17 -19.56
C ALA A 358 24.85 2.04 -18.30
N HIS A 359 24.29 3.24 -18.29
CA HIS A 359 24.20 4.14 -17.15
C HIS A 359 23.08 5.18 -17.30
N ALA A 360 22.44 5.60 -16.19
CA ALA A 360 21.38 6.59 -16.19
C ALA A 360 21.80 7.94 -16.82
N LEU A 361 23.04 8.40 -16.59
CA LEU A 361 23.56 9.62 -17.21
C LEU A 361 23.69 9.52 -18.72
N ILE A 362 23.92 8.33 -19.27
CA ILE A 362 23.95 8.09 -20.72
C ILE A 362 22.54 8.27 -21.29
N ARG A 363 21.52 7.72 -20.63
CA ARG A 363 20.13 7.93 -20.99
C ARG A 363 19.74 9.41 -20.90
N GLU A 364 20.07 10.08 -19.80
CA GLU A 364 19.80 11.51 -19.60
C GLU A 364 20.44 12.36 -20.68
N GLY A 365 21.69 12.04 -21.09
CA GLY A 365 22.37 12.69 -22.19
C GLY A 365 21.65 12.49 -23.53
N ALA A 366 21.23 11.27 -23.84
CA ALA A 366 20.47 10.96 -25.04
C ALA A 366 19.11 11.69 -25.05
N TYR A 367 18.39 11.66 -23.93
CA TYR A 367 17.10 12.33 -23.78
C TYR A 367 17.19 13.84 -23.92
N SER A 368 18.20 14.46 -23.29
CA SER A 368 18.43 15.91 -23.36
C SER A 368 18.86 16.40 -24.75
N SER A 369 19.45 15.52 -25.58
CA SER A 369 19.83 15.83 -26.96
C SER A 369 18.63 16.00 -27.92
N LEU A 370 17.47 15.46 -27.53
CA LEU A 370 16.26 15.55 -28.35
C LEU A 370 15.67 16.96 -28.29
N LEU A 371 15.33 17.48 -29.44
CA LEU A 371 14.51 18.70 -29.57
C LEU A 371 13.14 18.46 -28.90
N ARG A 372 12.59 19.50 -28.27
CA ARG A 372 11.29 19.43 -27.56
C ARG A 372 10.17 18.90 -28.47
N SER A 373 10.12 19.33 -29.73
CA SER A 373 9.14 18.83 -30.72
C SER A 373 9.27 17.32 -30.96
N ARG A 374 10.51 16.82 -31.10
CA ARG A 374 10.75 15.39 -31.34
C ARG A 374 10.44 14.56 -30.09
N ARG A 375 10.77 15.08 -28.88
CA ARG A 375 10.39 14.44 -27.60
C ARG A 375 8.88 14.27 -27.50
N LYS A 376 8.11 15.32 -27.84
CA LYS A 376 6.63 15.23 -27.78
C LYS A 376 6.10 14.13 -28.71
N VAL A 377 6.59 14.07 -29.93
CA VAL A 377 6.16 13.04 -30.91
C VAL A 377 6.48 11.64 -30.39
N LEU A 378 7.67 11.41 -29.87
CA LEU A 378 8.04 10.09 -29.33
C LEU A 378 7.22 9.72 -28.10
N HIS A 379 6.95 10.68 -27.21
CA HIS A 379 6.07 10.44 -26.08
C HIS A 379 4.62 10.18 -26.49
N GLN A 380 4.11 10.84 -27.54
CA GLN A 380 2.77 10.55 -28.09
C GLN A 380 2.70 9.12 -28.63
N ARG A 381 3.68 8.68 -29.41
CA ARG A 381 3.75 7.29 -29.92
C ARG A 381 3.84 6.27 -28.77
N ALA A 382 4.63 6.57 -27.74
CA ALA A 382 4.69 5.73 -26.56
C ALA A 382 3.33 5.68 -25.83
N ALA A 383 2.64 6.80 -25.69
CA ALA A 383 1.29 6.84 -25.15
C ALA A 383 0.32 5.97 -25.96
N GLU A 384 0.34 6.08 -27.30
CA GLU A 384 -0.49 5.23 -28.19
C GLU A 384 -0.21 3.73 -27.97
N TRP A 385 1.05 3.37 -27.78
CA TRP A 385 1.43 1.99 -27.44
C TRP A 385 0.83 1.50 -26.12
N PHE A 386 0.85 2.35 -25.09
CA PHE A 386 0.35 2.00 -23.76
C PHE A 386 -1.17 2.16 -23.62
N ALA A 387 -1.85 2.77 -24.60
CA ALA A 387 -3.32 2.89 -24.61
C ALA A 387 -3.97 1.50 -24.50
N GLY A 388 -4.74 1.27 -23.41
CA GLY A 388 -5.39 -0.01 -23.13
C GLY A 388 -4.47 -1.12 -22.61
N ARG A 389 -3.16 -0.87 -22.46
CA ARG A 389 -2.19 -1.82 -21.87
C ARG A 389 -1.77 -1.42 -20.46
N ASP A 390 -1.42 -0.14 -20.29
CA ASP A 390 -0.98 0.43 -19.02
C ASP A 390 -1.44 1.88 -18.92
N LEU A 391 -2.50 2.12 -18.15
CA LEU A 391 -3.10 3.46 -18.01
C LEU A 391 -2.16 4.46 -17.37
N VAL A 392 -1.22 3.99 -16.59
CA VAL A 392 -0.31 4.85 -15.88
C VAL A 392 0.82 5.34 -16.78
N LEU A 393 1.48 4.42 -17.49
CA LEU A 393 2.47 4.78 -18.49
C LEU A 393 1.81 5.61 -19.61
N TYR A 394 0.58 5.30 -20.00
CA TYR A 394 -0.22 6.12 -20.90
C TYR A 394 -0.33 7.58 -20.42
N ALA A 395 -0.76 7.78 -19.17
CA ALA A 395 -0.91 9.12 -18.60
C ALA A 395 0.43 9.86 -18.51
N GLN A 396 1.49 9.19 -18.07
CA GLN A 396 2.82 9.78 -17.93
C GLN A 396 3.43 10.18 -19.30
N HIS A 397 3.22 9.38 -20.32
CA HIS A 397 3.70 9.73 -21.66
C HIS A 397 2.90 10.88 -22.26
N LEU A 398 1.58 10.95 -22.07
CA LEU A 398 0.78 12.11 -22.48
C LEU A 398 1.22 13.39 -21.75
N ASP A 399 1.51 13.31 -20.47
CA ASP A 399 2.00 14.45 -19.68
C ASP A 399 3.33 14.97 -20.24
N ARG A 400 4.29 14.08 -20.52
CA ARG A 400 5.57 14.45 -21.12
C ARG A 400 5.47 14.91 -22.59
N ALA A 401 4.42 14.49 -23.29
CA ALA A 401 4.08 15.02 -24.60
C ALA A 401 3.44 16.43 -24.52
N GLU A 402 3.10 16.90 -23.32
CA GLU A 402 2.32 18.13 -23.09
C GLU A 402 0.95 18.07 -23.81
N ASP A 403 0.33 16.88 -23.83
CA ASP A 403 -0.97 16.64 -24.46
C ASP A 403 -2.10 17.06 -23.52
N ASP A 404 -3.13 17.74 -24.06
CA ASP A 404 -4.26 18.22 -23.26
C ASP A 404 -5.09 17.09 -22.61
N ARG A 405 -4.99 15.86 -23.11
CA ARG A 405 -5.62 14.66 -22.56
C ARG A 405 -4.92 14.14 -21.28
N ALA A 406 -3.73 14.64 -20.95
CA ALA A 406 -2.90 14.09 -19.87
C ALA A 406 -3.60 14.14 -18.50
N ALA A 407 -4.28 15.24 -18.16
CA ALA A 407 -5.01 15.35 -16.87
C ALA A 407 -6.11 14.28 -16.74
N ARG A 408 -6.89 14.09 -17.80
CA ARG A 408 -7.92 13.06 -17.88
C ARG A 408 -7.34 11.65 -17.80
N ALA A 409 -6.21 11.41 -18.42
CA ALA A 409 -5.51 10.14 -18.37
C ALA A 409 -4.98 9.85 -16.95
N HIS A 410 -4.45 10.85 -16.24
CA HIS A 410 -4.08 10.72 -14.84
C HIS A 410 -5.28 10.40 -13.94
N LEU A 411 -6.43 11.02 -14.18
CA LEU A 411 -7.68 10.67 -13.47
C LEU A 411 -8.06 9.20 -13.69
N GLN A 412 -8.06 8.73 -14.92
CA GLN A 412 -8.40 7.34 -15.26
C GLN A 412 -7.41 6.35 -14.62
N ALA A 413 -6.12 6.65 -14.69
CA ALA A 413 -5.09 5.86 -14.05
C ALA A 413 -5.26 5.81 -12.53
N ALA A 414 -5.60 6.94 -11.89
CA ALA A 414 -5.84 7.01 -10.46
C ALA A 414 -7.06 6.18 -10.04
N ILE A 415 -8.16 6.21 -10.81
CA ILE A 415 -9.34 5.39 -10.58
C ILE A 415 -8.98 3.89 -10.65
N ALA A 416 -8.20 3.48 -11.65
CA ALA A 416 -7.75 2.11 -11.78
C ALA A 416 -6.86 1.68 -10.60
N GLN A 417 -5.89 2.51 -10.21
CA GLN A 417 -5.02 2.23 -9.06
C GLN A 417 -5.80 2.13 -7.74
N ARG A 418 -6.83 2.96 -7.57
CA ARG A 418 -7.74 2.85 -6.41
C ARG A 418 -8.51 1.52 -6.42
N ALA A 419 -8.99 1.08 -7.57
CA ALA A 419 -9.72 -0.19 -7.72
C ALA A 419 -8.83 -1.41 -7.39
N ASP A 420 -7.52 -1.28 -7.56
CA ASP A 420 -6.52 -2.28 -7.19
C ASP A 420 -5.91 -2.03 -5.80
N TYR A 421 -6.51 -1.15 -4.99
CA TYR A 421 -6.09 -0.79 -3.63
C TYR A 421 -4.70 -0.16 -3.50
N HIS A 422 -4.18 0.42 -4.57
CA HIS A 422 -2.93 1.19 -4.57
C HIS A 422 -3.20 2.68 -4.27
N ILE A 423 -3.74 2.98 -3.10
CA ILE A 423 -4.29 4.29 -2.75
C ILE A 423 -3.22 5.40 -2.80
N ASP A 424 -2.02 5.12 -2.28
CA ASP A 424 -0.90 6.09 -2.30
C ASP A 424 -0.45 6.41 -3.73
N ALA A 425 -0.44 5.42 -4.63
CA ALA A 425 -0.13 5.61 -6.05
C ALA A 425 -1.22 6.42 -6.75
N ALA A 426 -2.49 6.13 -6.48
CA ALA A 426 -3.62 6.89 -6.99
C ALA A 426 -3.55 8.36 -6.58
N LEU A 427 -3.22 8.64 -5.31
CA LEU A 427 -3.10 10.02 -4.82
C LEU A 427 -2.01 10.80 -5.56
N ARG A 428 -0.83 10.20 -5.76
CA ARG A 428 0.25 10.85 -6.56
C ARG A 428 -0.18 11.16 -8.00
N LEU A 429 -0.97 10.28 -8.62
CA LEU A 429 -1.52 10.52 -9.97
C LEU A 429 -2.51 11.69 -9.97
N VAL A 430 -3.39 11.76 -8.97
CA VAL A 430 -4.33 12.87 -8.80
C VAL A 430 -3.57 14.19 -8.60
N GLU A 431 -2.58 14.22 -7.70
CA GLU A 431 -1.76 15.41 -7.46
C GLU A 431 -1.07 15.90 -8.74
N ARG A 432 -0.51 14.96 -9.52
CA ARG A 432 0.08 15.32 -10.81
C ARG A 432 -0.97 15.80 -11.80
N GLY A 433 -2.11 15.12 -11.90
CA GLY A 433 -3.23 15.53 -12.74
C GLY A 433 -3.71 16.96 -12.43
N LEU A 434 -3.81 17.31 -11.14
CA LEU A 434 -4.21 18.65 -10.68
C LEU A 434 -3.23 19.76 -11.10
N GLN A 435 -1.92 19.47 -11.11
CA GLN A 435 -0.89 20.42 -11.54
C GLN A 435 -1.01 20.79 -13.03
N ILE A 436 -1.52 19.88 -13.86
CA ILE A 436 -1.57 20.03 -15.32
C ILE A 436 -2.99 20.24 -15.85
N ALA A 437 -4.02 20.07 -15.05
CA ALA A 437 -5.43 20.19 -15.45
C ALA A 437 -5.76 21.61 -15.92
N ARG A 438 -6.21 21.73 -17.18
CA ARG A 438 -6.67 22.97 -17.80
C ARG A 438 -8.18 23.05 -17.88
N ALA A 439 -8.84 21.91 -18.17
CA ALA A 439 -10.29 21.82 -18.23
C ALA A 439 -10.89 21.81 -16.81
N GLU A 440 -11.89 22.64 -16.56
CA GLU A 440 -12.57 22.72 -15.23
C GLU A 440 -13.20 21.39 -14.83
N ALA A 441 -13.80 20.66 -15.76
CA ALA A 441 -14.39 19.35 -15.50
C ALA A 441 -13.37 18.31 -15.01
N ASP A 442 -12.18 18.25 -15.64
CA ASP A 442 -11.12 17.34 -15.21
C ASP A 442 -10.55 17.76 -13.85
N ARG A 443 -10.39 19.06 -13.64
CA ARG A 443 -9.92 19.61 -12.36
C ARG A 443 -10.89 19.27 -11.23
N HIS A 444 -12.19 19.47 -11.43
CA HIS A 444 -13.22 19.11 -10.44
C HIS A 444 -13.18 17.62 -10.12
N ALA A 445 -13.18 16.74 -11.14
CA ALA A 445 -13.14 15.28 -10.95
C ALA A 445 -11.89 14.83 -10.19
N LEU A 446 -10.73 15.43 -10.46
CA LEU A 446 -9.49 15.15 -9.75
C LEU A 446 -9.55 15.60 -8.28
N ILE A 447 -10.09 16.81 -7.99
CA ILE A 447 -10.25 17.29 -6.61
C ILE A 447 -11.22 16.39 -5.84
N TYR A 448 -12.33 15.99 -6.46
CA TYR A 448 -13.29 15.08 -5.86
C TYR A 448 -12.65 13.72 -5.52
N LEU A 449 -11.94 13.12 -6.49
CA LEU A 449 -11.23 11.86 -6.26
C LEU A 449 -10.14 12.00 -5.19
N CYS A 450 -9.47 13.17 -5.10
CA CYS A 450 -8.51 13.44 -4.01
C CYS A 450 -9.18 13.30 -2.64
N GLY A 451 -10.37 13.90 -2.47
CA GLY A 451 -11.15 13.78 -1.24
C GLY A 451 -11.53 12.34 -0.91
N GLU A 452 -11.90 11.54 -1.92
CA GLU A 452 -12.20 10.12 -1.72
C GLU A 452 -10.96 9.32 -1.29
N LEU A 453 -9.81 9.53 -1.94
CA LEU A 453 -8.56 8.84 -1.62
C LEU A 453 -8.04 9.18 -0.22
N GLN A 454 -8.12 10.46 0.17
CA GLN A 454 -7.75 10.91 1.53
C GLN A 454 -8.65 10.27 2.60
N ARG A 455 -9.95 10.15 2.33
CA ARG A 455 -10.88 9.41 3.20
C ARG A 455 -10.50 7.92 3.28
N ASP A 456 -10.17 7.29 2.16
CA ASP A 456 -9.76 5.89 2.11
C ASP A 456 -8.42 5.64 2.85
N LEU A 457 -7.57 6.67 2.98
CA LEU A 457 -6.37 6.68 3.83
C LEU A 457 -6.67 6.96 5.31
N GLY A 458 -7.88 7.42 5.64
CA GLY A 458 -8.26 7.83 7.00
C GLY A 458 -7.94 9.29 7.34
N ASP A 459 -7.42 10.06 6.39
CA ASP A 459 -7.18 11.52 6.56
C ASP A 459 -8.45 12.32 6.31
N ILE A 460 -9.33 12.32 7.31
CA ILE A 460 -10.64 12.94 7.24
C ILE A 460 -10.54 14.46 7.11
N ALA A 461 -9.55 15.09 7.76
CA ALA A 461 -9.39 16.54 7.71
C ALA A 461 -9.05 17.02 6.30
N SER A 462 -8.07 16.39 5.65
CA SER A 462 -7.71 16.68 4.26
C SER A 462 -8.83 16.35 3.29
N SER A 463 -9.56 15.24 3.52
CA SER A 463 -10.73 14.85 2.72
C SER A 463 -11.82 15.93 2.73
N ILE A 464 -12.16 16.45 3.91
CA ILE A 464 -13.12 17.57 4.07
C ILE A 464 -12.64 18.81 3.30
N ALA A 465 -11.35 19.16 3.42
CA ALA A 465 -10.78 20.30 2.70
C ALA A 465 -10.88 20.12 1.18
N SER A 466 -10.56 18.92 0.66
CA SER A 466 -10.68 18.61 -0.76
C SER A 466 -12.15 18.68 -1.25
N TYR A 467 -13.12 18.15 -0.50
CA TYR A 467 -14.52 18.26 -0.89
C TYR A 467 -15.04 19.70 -0.86
N ARG A 468 -14.57 20.54 0.07
CA ARG A 468 -14.89 21.98 0.05
C ARG A 468 -14.34 22.67 -1.20
N LEU A 469 -13.13 22.30 -1.63
CA LEU A 469 -12.56 22.78 -2.89
C LEU A 469 -13.35 22.27 -4.11
N ALA A 470 -13.75 20.99 -4.11
CA ALA A 470 -14.60 20.43 -5.15
C ALA A 470 -15.93 21.16 -5.24
N LEU A 471 -16.57 21.45 -4.10
CA LEU A 471 -17.83 22.21 -4.01
C LEU A 471 -17.68 23.62 -4.62
N ALA A 472 -16.59 24.31 -4.30
CA ALA A 472 -16.30 25.65 -4.85
C ALA A 472 -15.98 25.63 -6.35
N ALA A 473 -15.47 24.52 -6.89
CA ALA A 473 -15.13 24.35 -8.29
C ALA A 473 -16.24 23.69 -9.14
N SER A 474 -17.39 23.37 -8.52
CA SER A 474 -18.49 22.69 -9.20
C SER A 474 -19.22 23.63 -10.16
N SER A 475 -19.44 23.18 -11.40
CA SER A 475 -20.07 23.97 -12.48
C SER A 475 -21.48 23.51 -12.84
N ASP A 476 -21.91 22.33 -12.37
CA ASP A 476 -23.22 21.74 -12.65
C ASP A 476 -23.83 21.06 -11.42
N ASP A 477 -25.12 20.78 -11.48
CA ASP A 477 -25.89 20.21 -10.37
C ASP A 477 -25.38 18.82 -9.96
N THR A 478 -24.87 18.01 -10.87
CA THR A 478 -24.35 16.67 -10.55
C THR A 478 -23.06 16.77 -9.75
N ALA A 479 -22.14 17.62 -10.21
CA ALA A 479 -20.89 17.90 -9.51
C ALA A 479 -21.13 18.50 -8.12
N LEU A 480 -22.07 19.44 -8.01
CA LEU A 480 -22.50 20.02 -6.73
C LEU A 480 -23.06 18.95 -5.79
N CYS A 481 -23.94 18.09 -6.29
CA CYS A 481 -24.53 17.01 -5.50
C CYS A 481 -23.43 16.06 -4.97
N GLN A 482 -22.54 15.59 -5.85
CA GLN A 482 -21.45 14.69 -5.47
C GLN A 482 -20.51 15.30 -4.43
N ALA A 483 -20.12 16.57 -4.62
CA ALA A 483 -19.25 17.27 -3.67
C ALA A 483 -19.91 17.43 -2.30
N ARG A 484 -21.21 17.78 -2.25
CA ARG A 484 -21.99 17.87 -1.01
C ARG A 484 -22.09 16.54 -0.28
N LEU A 485 -22.36 15.44 -1.02
CA LEU A 485 -22.41 14.09 -0.44
C LEU A 485 -21.07 13.68 0.15
N GLY A 486 -19.97 13.93 -0.57
CA GLY A 486 -18.62 13.65 -0.08
C GLY A 486 -18.28 14.44 1.18
N LEU A 487 -18.59 15.75 1.19
CA LEU A 487 -18.37 16.62 2.34
C LEU A 487 -19.23 16.19 3.55
N ALA A 488 -20.52 15.88 3.33
CA ALA A 488 -21.40 15.39 4.39
C ALA A 488 -20.91 14.06 5.00
N GLU A 489 -20.35 13.19 4.20
CA GLU A 489 -19.76 11.92 4.68
C GLU A 489 -18.52 12.18 5.56
N GLY A 490 -17.65 13.10 5.19
CA GLY A 490 -16.49 13.51 5.99
C GLY A 490 -16.91 14.17 7.31
N LEU A 491 -17.86 15.12 7.25
CA LEU A 491 -18.40 15.81 8.42
C LEU A 491 -19.10 14.87 9.40
N ARG A 492 -19.79 13.84 8.91
CA ARG A 492 -20.39 12.81 9.77
C ARG A 492 -19.35 12.09 10.63
N VAL A 493 -18.16 11.85 10.10
CA VAL A 493 -17.07 11.21 10.85
C VAL A 493 -16.43 12.15 11.87
N SER A 494 -16.36 13.46 11.56
CA SER A 494 -15.82 14.49 12.44
C SER A 494 -16.87 15.15 13.36
N GLU A 495 -18.06 14.56 13.48
CA GLU A 495 -19.18 15.00 14.34
C GLU A 495 -19.81 16.35 13.94
N GLY A 496 -19.54 16.84 12.72
CA GLY A 496 -20.18 18.03 12.14
C GLY A 496 -21.60 17.75 11.63
N LEU A 497 -22.47 17.13 12.44
CA LEU A 497 -23.74 16.54 12.02
C LEU A 497 -24.74 17.55 11.49
N SER A 498 -24.79 18.77 12.07
CA SER A 498 -25.73 19.83 11.63
C SER A 498 -25.39 20.33 10.23
N GLU A 499 -24.11 20.66 9.96
CA GLU A 499 -23.64 21.06 8.63
C GLU A 499 -23.85 19.94 7.60
N ALA A 500 -23.62 18.69 8.02
CA ALA A 500 -23.85 17.54 7.14
C ALA A 500 -25.32 17.40 6.72
N LEU A 501 -26.29 17.61 7.64
CA LEU A 501 -27.72 17.56 7.32
C LEU A 501 -28.15 18.67 6.35
N GLU A 502 -27.66 19.90 6.54
CA GLU A 502 -27.92 21.01 5.62
C GLU A 502 -27.37 20.73 4.20
N LEU A 503 -26.18 20.19 4.11
CA LEU A 503 -25.60 19.77 2.82
C LEU A 503 -26.38 18.65 2.13
N LEU A 504 -26.90 17.69 2.90
CA LEU A 504 -27.74 16.61 2.37
C LEU A 504 -29.09 17.12 1.87
N GLU A 505 -29.70 18.12 2.55
CA GLU A 505 -30.92 18.76 2.08
C GLU A 505 -30.70 19.46 0.72
N GLN A 506 -29.64 20.27 0.63
CA GLN A 506 -29.27 20.92 -0.64
C GLN A 506 -28.88 19.95 -1.74
N ALA A 507 -28.27 18.79 -1.40
CA ALA A 507 -27.93 17.75 -2.37
C ALA A 507 -29.19 17.04 -2.90
N GLN A 508 -30.21 16.85 -2.06
CA GLN A 508 -31.47 16.21 -2.43
C GLN A 508 -32.18 16.97 -3.54
N GLU A 509 -32.33 18.30 -3.40
CA GLU A 509 -32.98 19.13 -4.40
C GLU A 509 -32.31 19.00 -5.79
N ALA A 510 -30.99 18.99 -5.83
CA ALA A 510 -30.23 18.83 -7.05
C ALA A 510 -30.37 17.40 -7.63
N ALA A 511 -30.31 16.37 -6.77
CA ALA A 511 -30.41 14.98 -7.17
C ALA A 511 -31.81 14.62 -7.72
N GLU A 512 -32.89 15.14 -7.10
CA GLU A 512 -34.25 14.93 -7.56
C GLU A 512 -34.52 15.62 -8.91
N ARG A 513 -34.05 16.86 -9.09
CA ARG A 513 -34.21 17.58 -10.37
C ARG A 513 -33.55 16.88 -11.55
N ASN A 514 -32.45 16.18 -11.32
CA ASN A 514 -31.64 15.55 -12.35
C ASN A 514 -31.77 14.01 -12.37
N ASP A 515 -32.73 13.44 -11.62
CA ASP A 515 -32.97 11.99 -11.46
C ASP A 515 -31.68 11.19 -11.17
N LEU A 516 -30.85 11.71 -10.26
CA LEU A 516 -29.58 11.09 -9.85
C LEU A 516 -29.84 9.95 -8.86
N VAL A 517 -30.32 8.83 -9.35
CA VAL A 517 -30.84 7.72 -8.53
C VAL A 517 -29.78 7.12 -7.60
N ASN A 518 -28.52 7.01 -8.02
CA ASN A 518 -27.43 6.51 -7.18
C ASN A 518 -27.08 7.48 -6.06
N GLU A 519 -27.03 8.77 -6.38
CA GLU A 519 -26.77 9.85 -5.43
C GLU A 519 -27.89 9.94 -4.39
N LEU A 520 -29.16 9.75 -4.80
CA LEU A 520 -30.31 9.68 -3.88
C LEU A 520 -30.20 8.48 -2.93
N ALA A 521 -29.84 7.30 -3.44
CA ALA A 521 -29.59 6.13 -2.57
C ALA A 521 -28.51 6.40 -1.54
N ARG A 522 -27.39 7.03 -1.93
CA ARG A 522 -26.30 7.41 -1.05
C ARG A 522 -26.71 8.48 -0.04
N LEU A 523 -27.47 9.49 -0.47
CA LEU A 523 -27.99 10.56 0.35
C LEU A 523 -28.83 10.02 1.51
N HIS A 524 -29.84 9.20 1.18
CA HIS A 524 -30.73 8.62 2.18
C HIS A 524 -29.98 7.72 3.16
N HIS A 525 -29.00 6.94 2.68
CA HIS A 525 -28.11 6.16 3.56
C HIS A 525 -27.32 7.05 4.52
N LEU A 526 -26.73 8.15 4.05
CA LEU A 526 -25.95 9.06 4.90
C LEU A 526 -26.83 9.74 5.95
N ARG A 527 -28.03 10.21 5.55
CA ARG A 527 -28.98 10.86 6.45
C ARG A 527 -29.48 9.91 7.53
N GLY A 528 -29.80 8.67 7.17
CA GLY A 528 -30.17 7.63 8.11
C GLY A 528 -29.05 7.34 9.13
N ASN A 529 -27.80 7.29 8.68
CA ASN A 529 -26.63 7.12 9.54
C ASN A 529 -26.36 8.31 10.48
N ILE A 530 -26.85 9.52 10.14
CA ILE A 530 -26.79 10.70 11.02
C ILE A 530 -27.92 10.66 12.04
N PHE A 531 -29.13 10.25 11.64
CA PHE A 531 -30.29 10.19 12.55
C PHE A 531 -30.11 9.15 13.66
N PHE A 532 -29.39 8.05 13.38
CA PHE A 532 -29.15 6.99 14.36
C PHE A 532 -28.46 7.48 15.64
N PRO A 533 -27.27 8.11 15.60
CA PRO A 533 -26.61 8.63 16.81
C PRO A 533 -27.35 9.79 17.46
N LEU A 534 -28.22 10.50 16.72
CA LEU A 534 -29.09 11.55 17.26
C LEU A 534 -30.32 10.98 17.99
N GLY A 535 -30.49 9.66 18.03
CA GLY A 535 -31.62 8.99 18.69
C GLY A 535 -32.93 9.04 17.88
N ASN A 536 -32.92 9.59 16.67
CA ASN A 536 -34.08 9.60 15.78
C ASN A 536 -34.18 8.27 15.00
N VAL A 537 -34.57 7.20 15.72
CA VAL A 537 -34.60 5.85 15.17
C VAL A 537 -35.68 5.68 14.09
N ASP A 538 -36.83 6.36 14.22
CA ASP A 538 -37.88 6.30 13.21
C ASP A 538 -37.44 7.03 11.92
N GLY A 539 -36.84 8.21 12.01
CA GLY A 539 -36.25 8.88 10.87
C GLY A 539 -35.13 8.08 10.21
N CYS A 540 -34.27 7.43 11.02
CA CYS A 540 -33.26 6.50 10.52
C CYS A 540 -33.89 5.39 9.66
N ARG A 541 -34.92 4.72 10.16
CA ARG A 541 -35.63 3.66 9.43
C ARG A 541 -36.23 4.18 8.12
N GLU A 542 -36.94 5.33 8.15
CA GLU A 542 -37.58 5.91 6.96
C GLU A 542 -36.56 6.29 5.87
N GLU A 543 -35.44 6.86 6.27
CA GLU A 543 -34.37 7.21 5.33
C GLU A 543 -33.75 5.97 4.71
N HIS A 544 -33.48 4.91 5.46
CA HIS A 544 -32.94 3.67 4.90
C HIS A 544 -33.99 2.91 4.05
N ASP A 545 -35.28 2.99 4.35
CA ASP A 545 -36.33 2.45 3.48
C ASP A 545 -36.34 3.16 2.11
N ARG A 546 -36.27 4.50 2.08
CA ARG A 546 -36.13 5.28 0.84
C ARG A 546 -34.83 4.92 0.10
N GLY A 547 -33.72 4.83 0.87
CA GLY A 547 -32.42 4.41 0.31
C GLY A 547 -32.49 3.05 -0.37
N LEU A 548 -33.22 2.08 0.20
CA LEU A 548 -33.44 0.76 -0.38
C LEU A 548 -34.28 0.82 -1.67
N GLU A 549 -35.28 1.68 -1.75
CA GLU A 549 -36.08 1.90 -2.95
C GLU A 549 -35.21 2.45 -4.09
N TYR A 550 -34.40 3.46 -3.83
CA TYR A 550 -33.48 4.02 -4.83
C TYR A 550 -32.38 3.03 -5.22
N ALA A 551 -31.84 2.24 -4.27
CA ALA A 551 -30.86 1.19 -4.56
C ALA A 551 -31.41 0.15 -5.53
N LYS A 552 -32.67 -0.27 -5.37
CA LYS A 552 -33.34 -1.20 -6.29
C LYS A 552 -33.58 -0.57 -7.68
N ARG A 553 -33.96 0.72 -7.72
CA ARG A 553 -34.14 1.45 -8.98
C ARG A 553 -32.85 1.59 -9.76
N SER A 554 -31.73 1.82 -9.07
CA SER A 554 -30.41 1.94 -9.69
C SER A 554 -29.76 0.59 -10.03
N GLY A 555 -30.27 -0.52 -9.48
CA GLY A 555 -29.64 -1.84 -9.58
C GLY A 555 -28.32 -1.97 -8.80
N SER A 556 -28.04 -1.04 -7.88
CA SER A 556 -26.79 -1.03 -7.10
C SER A 556 -26.88 -2.00 -5.91
N ALA A 557 -26.27 -3.17 -6.04
CA ALA A 557 -26.16 -4.13 -4.95
C ALA A 557 -25.44 -3.58 -3.72
N GLU A 558 -24.46 -2.69 -3.91
CA GLU A 558 -23.74 -2.05 -2.80
C GLU A 558 -24.66 -1.10 -2.01
N ALA A 559 -25.44 -0.28 -2.72
CA ALA A 559 -26.40 0.60 -2.08
C ALA A 559 -27.52 -0.20 -1.37
N GLU A 560 -27.95 -1.34 -1.95
CA GLU A 560 -28.89 -2.26 -1.30
C GLU A 560 -28.31 -2.82 0.00
N ALA A 561 -27.07 -3.31 0.00
CA ALA A 561 -26.41 -3.82 1.19
C ALA A 561 -26.31 -2.76 2.30
N ARG A 562 -25.93 -1.52 1.94
CA ARG A 562 -25.86 -0.39 2.88
C ARG A 562 -27.22 -0.03 3.49
N ALA A 563 -28.27 0.01 2.69
CA ALA A 563 -29.63 0.30 3.16
C ALA A 563 -30.17 -0.82 4.07
N LEU A 564 -29.93 -2.09 3.73
CA LEU A 564 -30.30 -3.24 4.57
C LEU A 564 -29.61 -3.22 5.93
N GLY A 565 -28.31 -2.86 5.98
CA GLY A 565 -27.58 -2.68 7.23
C GLY A 565 -28.18 -1.60 8.11
N GLY A 566 -28.53 -0.44 7.56
CA GLY A 566 -29.16 0.65 8.30
C GLY A 566 -30.58 0.31 8.80
N LEU A 567 -31.38 -0.39 7.99
CA LEU A 567 -32.70 -0.92 8.43
C LEU A 567 -32.56 -1.93 9.57
N ALA A 568 -31.51 -2.75 9.51
CA ALA A 568 -31.20 -3.69 10.57
C ALA A 568 -30.84 -2.99 11.88
N ASP A 569 -29.98 -1.96 11.81
CA ASP A 569 -29.61 -1.11 12.97
C ASP A 569 -30.83 -0.43 13.60
N ALA A 570 -31.72 0.15 12.77
CA ALA A 570 -32.95 0.75 13.24
C ALA A 570 -33.88 -0.28 13.93
N ALA A 571 -34.05 -1.46 13.34
CA ALA A 571 -34.86 -2.53 13.93
C ALA A 571 -34.25 -3.03 15.27
N TYR A 572 -32.91 -3.16 15.32
CA TYR A 572 -32.19 -3.52 16.54
C TYR A 572 -32.40 -2.47 17.64
N ALA A 573 -32.27 -1.20 17.32
CA ALA A 573 -32.51 -0.10 18.25
C ALA A 573 -33.97 -0.06 18.76
N GLN A 574 -34.94 -0.50 17.94
CA GLN A 574 -36.35 -0.62 18.33
C GLN A 574 -36.66 -1.89 19.14
N GLY A 575 -35.68 -2.78 19.40
CA GLY A 575 -35.90 -4.06 20.08
C GLY A 575 -36.54 -5.14 19.19
N ARG A 576 -36.69 -4.90 17.88
CA ARG A 576 -37.28 -5.84 16.92
C ARG A 576 -36.23 -6.86 16.42
N MET A 577 -35.73 -7.71 17.33
CA MET A 577 -34.57 -8.56 17.08
C MET A 577 -34.73 -9.55 15.92
N ARG A 578 -35.91 -10.13 15.71
CA ARG A 578 -36.17 -11.02 14.55
C ARG A 578 -36.07 -10.30 13.22
N THR A 579 -36.60 -9.06 13.17
CA THR A 579 -36.53 -8.21 11.98
C THR A 579 -35.09 -7.77 11.73
N ALA A 580 -34.35 -7.36 12.76
CA ALA A 580 -32.94 -7.00 12.69
C ALA A 580 -32.10 -8.18 12.17
N PHE A 581 -32.28 -9.38 12.72
CA PHE A 581 -31.62 -10.59 12.26
C PHE A 581 -31.86 -10.86 10.76
N GLY A 582 -33.12 -10.70 10.29
CA GLY A 582 -33.47 -10.89 8.89
C GLY A 582 -32.76 -9.88 7.95
N TYR A 583 -32.73 -8.62 8.32
CA TYR A 583 -32.04 -7.59 7.55
C TYR A 583 -30.52 -7.73 7.57
N PHE A 584 -29.88 -7.96 8.74
CA PHE A 584 -28.43 -8.21 8.84
C PHE A 584 -28.03 -9.44 8.00
N SER A 585 -28.78 -10.53 8.09
CA SER A 585 -28.49 -11.75 7.32
C SER A 585 -28.58 -11.52 5.81
N ARG A 586 -29.61 -10.77 5.34
CA ARG A 586 -29.72 -10.39 3.93
C ARG A 586 -28.58 -9.47 3.50
N CYS A 587 -28.22 -8.47 4.32
CA CYS A 587 -27.09 -7.59 4.05
C CYS A 587 -25.80 -8.41 3.85
N VAL A 588 -25.47 -9.31 4.78
CA VAL A 588 -24.30 -10.18 4.69
C VAL A 588 -24.35 -11.07 3.46
N ALA A 589 -25.51 -11.65 3.12
CA ALA A 589 -25.65 -12.48 1.93
C ALA A 589 -25.40 -11.70 0.61
N VAL A 590 -25.92 -10.47 0.50
CA VAL A 590 -25.64 -9.58 -0.64
C VAL A 590 -24.15 -9.25 -0.71
N CYS A 591 -23.52 -8.93 0.43
CA CYS A 591 -22.10 -8.64 0.48
C CYS A 591 -21.23 -9.81 0.02
N GLN A 592 -21.56 -11.03 0.45
CA GLN A 592 -20.84 -12.24 0.05
C GLN A 592 -20.99 -12.54 -1.45
N ALA A 593 -22.19 -12.33 -2.00
CA ALA A 593 -22.45 -12.55 -3.42
C ALA A 593 -21.67 -11.58 -4.33
N HIS A 594 -21.37 -10.37 -3.84
CA HIS A 594 -20.76 -9.30 -4.63
C HIS A 594 -19.36 -8.89 -4.15
N GLY A 595 -18.84 -9.45 -3.06
CA GLY A 595 -17.50 -9.15 -2.53
C GLY A 595 -17.39 -7.82 -1.78
N PHE A 596 -18.47 -7.33 -1.15
CA PHE A 596 -18.44 -6.07 -0.38
C PHE A 596 -17.92 -6.29 1.05
N GLY A 597 -16.64 -6.57 1.19
CA GLY A 597 -16.03 -7.00 2.45
C GLY A 597 -16.15 -5.99 3.58
N ARG A 598 -16.03 -4.69 3.31
CA ARG A 598 -16.17 -3.62 4.33
C ARG A 598 -17.55 -3.59 4.96
N ILE A 599 -18.60 -3.75 4.13
CA ILE A 599 -20.00 -3.74 4.60
C ILE A 599 -20.28 -5.05 5.33
N GLU A 600 -19.78 -6.16 4.82
CA GLU A 600 -19.94 -7.48 5.43
C GLU A 600 -19.38 -7.51 6.86
N VAL A 601 -18.12 -7.12 7.05
CA VAL A 601 -17.45 -7.16 8.37
C VAL A 601 -18.16 -6.27 9.37
N ALA A 602 -18.64 -5.10 8.95
CA ALA A 602 -19.39 -4.19 9.82
C ALA A 602 -20.72 -4.77 10.32
N ASN A 603 -21.38 -5.60 9.50
CA ASN A 603 -22.71 -6.13 9.81
C ASN A 603 -22.70 -7.58 10.33
N ARG A 604 -21.66 -8.35 10.08
CA ARG A 604 -21.59 -9.79 10.47
C ARG A 604 -21.70 -10.00 11.98
N SER A 605 -21.02 -9.16 12.79
CA SER A 605 -21.14 -9.23 14.25
C SER A 605 -22.55 -8.98 14.77
N MET A 606 -23.33 -8.15 14.07
CA MET A 606 -24.68 -7.81 14.46
C MET A 606 -25.70 -8.93 14.19
N VAL A 607 -25.41 -9.86 13.26
CA VAL A 607 -26.16 -11.11 13.10
C VAL A 607 -26.12 -11.90 14.41
N GLY A 608 -24.96 -12.13 14.97
CA GLY A 608 -24.79 -12.86 16.21
C GLY A 608 -25.35 -12.14 17.43
N PHE A 609 -25.22 -10.80 17.53
CA PHE A 609 -25.90 -10.04 18.58
C PHE A 609 -27.40 -10.22 18.55
N SER A 610 -28.02 -10.25 17.35
CA SER A 610 -29.44 -10.51 17.21
C SER A 610 -29.80 -11.94 17.70
N ARG A 611 -28.93 -12.93 17.47
CA ARG A 611 -29.11 -14.31 17.96
C ARG A 611 -29.10 -14.43 19.48
N ILE A 612 -28.29 -13.63 20.18
CA ILE A 612 -28.29 -13.60 21.65
C ILE A 612 -29.70 -13.32 22.16
N TYR A 613 -30.38 -12.33 21.61
CA TYR A 613 -31.75 -11.96 22.00
C TYR A 613 -32.81 -12.95 21.48
N LEU A 614 -32.44 -13.87 20.58
CA LEU A 614 -33.27 -14.98 20.12
C LEU A 614 -33.01 -16.28 20.92
N ASN A 615 -32.15 -16.22 21.95
CA ASN A 615 -31.69 -17.37 22.77
C ASN A 615 -30.90 -18.44 21.99
N GLU A 616 -30.26 -18.06 20.90
CA GLU A 616 -29.44 -18.94 20.05
C GLU A 616 -27.93 -18.80 20.44
N PHE A 617 -27.60 -18.99 21.73
CA PHE A 617 -26.30 -18.61 22.31
C PHE A 617 -25.10 -19.35 21.70
N ARG A 618 -25.23 -20.63 21.32
CA ARG A 618 -24.12 -21.40 20.71
C ARG A 618 -23.77 -20.83 19.33
N GLN A 619 -24.78 -20.61 18.48
CA GLN A 619 -24.62 -20.01 17.16
C GLN A 619 -24.09 -18.57 17.26
N ALA A 620 -24.57 -17.80 18.24
CA ALA A 620 -24.08 -16.46 18.52
C ALA A 620 -22.58 -16.46 18.86
N ARG A 621 -22.10 -17.43 19.66
CA ARG A 621 -20.68 -17.59 19.97
C ARG A 621 -19.87 -17.91 18.73
N GLU A 622 -20.31 -18.88 17.91
CA GLU A 622 -19.65 -19.25 16.65
C GLU A 622 -19.56 -18.07 15.67
N ASP A 623 -20.66 -17.33 15.51
CA ASP A 623 -20.71 -16.11 14.69
C ASP A 623 -19.75 -15.03 15.22
N GLY A 624 -19.68 -14.87 16.58
CA GLY A 624 -18.77 -13.94 17.25
C GLY A 624 -17.30 -14.26 17.00
N ASP A 625 -16.93 -15.50 17.19
CA ASP A 625 -15.56 -15.98 16.95
C ASP A 625 -15.15 -15.78 15.49
N ALA A 626 -16.05 -16.10 14.55
CA ALA A 626 -15.80 -15.90 13.14
C ALA A 626 -15.67 -14.41 12.78
N ALA A 627 -16.56 -13.56 13.33
CA ALA A 627 -16.52 -12.11 13.10
C ALA A 627 -15.26 -11.47 13.70
N ALA A 628 -14.89 -11.83 14.95
CA ALA A 628 -13.71 -11.32 15.63
C ALA A 628 -12.41 -11.70 14.91
N ARG A 629 -12.29 -12.97 14.48
CA ARG A 629 -11.13 -13.42 13.69
C ARG A 629 -10.96 -12.64 12.38
N VAL A 630 -12.04 -12.49 11.62
CA VAL A 630 -12.00 -11.73 10.37
C VAL A 630 -11.68 -10.26 10.64
N ALA A 631 -12.31 -9.65 11.64
CA ALA A 631 -12.09 -8.26 12.01
C ALA A 631 -10.64 -7.99 12.45
N ALA A 632 -10.03 -8.87 13.22
CA ALA A 632 -8.63 -8.79 13.62
C ALA A 632 -7.69 -8.89 12.39
N LEU A 633 -7.99 -9.80 11.46
CA LEU A 633 -7.21 -10.00 10.25
C LEU A 633 -7.26 -8.79 9.32
N VAL A 634 -8.44 -8.17 9.16
CA VAL A 634 -8.62 -7.00 8.30
C VAL A 634 -8.23 -5.67 8.98
N GLY A 635 -7.83 -5.71 10.25
CA GLY A 635 -7.42 -4.51 10.98
C GLY A 635 -8.58 -3.61 11.39
N GLN A 636 -9.77 -4.18 11.68
CA GLN A 636 -10.95 -3.45 12.14
C GLN A 636 -11.21 -3.69 13.66
N PRO A 637 -10.45 -3.05 14.56
CA PRO A 637 -10.51 -3.34 15.97
C PRO A 637 -11.88 -3.05 16.61
N ARG A 638 -12.69 -2.18 16.01
CA ARG A 638 -14.06 -1.94 16.47
C ARG A 638 -14.99 -3.12 16.16
N ALA A 639 -14.87 -3.74 15.00
CA ALA A 639 -15.63 -4.93 14.65
C ALA A 639 -15.16 -6.15 15.47
N GLU A 640 -13.85 -6.24 15.73
CA GLU A 640 -13.27 -7.24 16.63
C GLU A 640 -13.86 -7.10 18.04
N LEU A 641 -13.88 -5.87 18.60
CA LEU A 641 -14.49 -5.57 19.90
C LEU A 641 -15.95 -6.03 19.99
N LEU A 642 -16.73 -5.84 18.92
CA LEU A 642 -18.12 -6.31 18.87
C LEU A 642 -18.21 -7.84 18.88
N GLY A 643 -17.39 -8.53 18.10
CA GLY A 643 -17.35 -10.00 18.06
C GLY A 643 -16.95 -10.60 19.41
N GLU A 644 -15.91 -10.07 20.06
CA GLU A 644 -15.46 -10.48 21.38
C GLU A 644 -16.53 -10.22 22.47
N THR A 645 -17.21 -9.05 22.40
CA THR A 645 -18.31 -8.72 23.33
C THR A 645 -19.45 -9.71 23.20
N MET A 646 -19.75 -10.17 21.99
CA MET A 646 -20.76 -11.22 21.77
C MET A 646 -20.36 -12.54 22.42
N GLY A 647 -19.08 -12.92 22.35
CA GLY A 647 -18.53 -14.06 23.05
C GLY A 647 -18.75 -13.97 24.57
N VAL A 648 -18.57 -12.78 25.17
CA VAL A 648 -18.85 -12.54 26.60
C VAL A 648 -20.30 -12.84 26.94
N PHE A 649 -21.26 -12.31 26.19
CA PHE A 649 -22.69 -12.53 26.46
C PHE A 649 -23.08 -13.98 26.23
N ALA A 650 -22.68 -14.60 25.15
CA ALA A 650 -23.01 -15.98 24.83
C ALA A 650 -22.45 -16.94 25.87
N CYS A 651 -21.20 -16.76 26.31
CA CYS A 651 -20.59 -17.59 27.32
C CYS A 651 -21.23 -17.42 28.71
N TYR A 652 -21.65 -16.20 29.08
CA TYR A 652 -22.39 -15.97 30.30
C TYR A 652 -23.69 -16.79 30.34
N GLU A 653 -24.50 -16.72 29.29
CA GLU A 653 -25.77 -17.44 29.15
C GLU A 653 -25.59 -18.98 29.09
N LEU A 654 -24.45 -19.43 28.55
CA LEU A 654 -24.07 -20.86 28.52
C LEU A 654 -23.41 -21.35 29.82
N ALA A 655 -23.21 -20.48 30.80
CA ALA A 655 -22.47 -20.73 32.03
C ALA A 655 -21.02 -21.21 31.83
N ASP A 656 -20.39 -20.84 30.70
CA ASP A 656 -18.98 -21.07 30.37
C ASP A 656 -18.14 -19.88 30.86
N TYR A 657 -17.99 -19.75 32.17
CA TYR A 657 -17.40 -18.59 32.82
C TYR A 657 -15.88 -18.44 32.54
N ASP A 658 -15.18 -19.53 32.29
CA ASP A 658 -13.74 -19.47 31.96
C ASP A 658 -13.51 -18.90 30.58
N ALA A 659 -14.27 -19.34 29.56
CA ALA A 659 -14.25 -18.75 28.27
C ALA A 659 -14.72 -17.29 28.30
N MET A 660 -15.78 -16.97 29.07
CA MET A 660 -16.24 -15.59 29.25
C MET A 660 -15.14 -14.66 29.73
N ARG A 661 -14.31 -15.06 30.71
CA ARG A 661 -13.19 -14.24 31.21
C ARG A 661 -12.13 -14.00 30.15
N ALA A 662 -11.86 -14.98 29.29
CA ALA A 662 -10.92 -14.82 28.19
C ALA A 662 -11.40 -13.75 27.20
N TYR A 663 -12.66 -13.83 26.76
CA TYR A 663 -13.28 -12.80 25.91
C TYR A 663 -13.29 -11.42 26.59
N LEU A 664 -13.67 -11.35 27.84
CA LEU A 664 -13.74 -10.11 28.61
C LEU A 664 -12.38 -9.40 28.69
N THR A 665 -11.32 -10.17 28.91
CA THR A 665 -9.95 -9.63 28.90
C THR A 665 -9.63 -8.96 27.58
N ARG A 666 -10.00 -9.56 26.45
CA ARG A 666 -9.79 -8.99 25.11
C ARG A 666 -10.68 -7.79 24.86
N VAL A 667 -11.95 -7.84 25.25
CA VAL A 667 -12.88 -6.70 25.20
C VAL A 667 -12.32 -5.48 25.92
N MET A 668 -11.85 -5.65 27.17
CA MET A 668 -11.30 -4.54 27.96
C MET A 668 -10.03 -3.96 27.34
N GLN A 669 -9.17 -4.79 26.77
CA GLN A 669 -7.98 -4.36 26.05
C GLN A 669 -8.36 -3.50 24.83
N LEU A 670 -9.25 -4.00 23.98
CA LEU A 670 -9.70 -3.30 22.77
C LEU A 670 -10.46 -2.02 23.10
N ALA A 671 -11.35 -2.05 24.10
CA ALA A 671 -12.12 -0.89 24.53
C ALA A 671 -11.21 0.26 24.99
N ARG A 672 -10.18 -0.03 25.79
CA ARG A 672 -9.18 0.95 26.22
C ARG A 672 -8.35 1.48 25.05
N GLN A 673 -7.89 0.61 24.17
CA GLN A 673 -7.14 0.99 22.96
C GLN A 673 -7.92 1.95 22.07
N LEU A 674 -9.24 1.75 21.95
CA LEU A 674 -10.14 2.54 21.11
C LEU A 674 -10.74 3.77 21.82
N GLY A 675 -10.51 3.94 23.13
CA GLY A 675 -11.23 4.91 23.93
C GLY A 675 -12.74 4.65 23.99
N ALA A 676 -13.18 3.42 23.79
CA ALA A 676 -14.58 3.01 23.71
C ALA A 676 -15.20 2.84 25.10
N ARG A 677 -15.30 3.95 25.86
CA ARG A 677 -15.71 4.01 27.27
C ARG A 677 -17.00 3.23 27.57
N ARG A 678 -17.98 3.26 26.69
CA ARG A 678 -19.23 2.51 26.85
C ARG A 678 -19.05 0.99 26.90
N PHE A 679 -18.07 0.45 26.17
CA PHE A 679 -17.73 -0.99 26.21
C PHE A 679 -16.90 -1.33 27.45
N GLU A 680 -16.11 -0.39 27.99
CA GLU A 680 -15.48 -0.57 29.30
C GLU A 680 -16.56 -0.70 30.40
N ALA A 681 -17.56 0.19 30.42
CA ALA A 681 -18.65 0.11 31.38
C ALA A 681 -19.44 -1.21 31.25
N GLN A 682 -19.70 -1.66 30.03
CA GLN A 682 -20.38 -2.93 29.78
C GLN A 682 -19.54 -4.13 30.22
N GLY A 683 -18.22 -4.11 29.99
CA GLY A 683 -17.32 -5.16 30.45
C GLY A 683 -17.26 -5.25 31.97
N LEU A 684 -17.16 -4.13 32.68
CA LEU A 684 -17.22 -4.07 34.14
C LEU A 684 -18.56 -4.58 34.70
N GLU A 685 -19.66 -4.25 34.04
CA GLU A 685 -21.00 -4.71 34.40
C GLU A 685 -21.10 -6.24 34.26
N MET A 686 -20.60 -6.84 33.18
CA MET A 686 -20.63 -8.27 32.96
C MET A 686 -19.73 -9.02 33.97
N GLU A 687 -18.56 -8.50 34.30
CA GLU A 687 -17.69 -9.08 35.36
C GLU A 687 -18.34 -8.98 36.74
N ALA A 688 -18.98 -7.84 37.03
CA ALA A 688 -19.69 -7.66 38.30
C ALA A 688 -20.90 -8.60 38.45
N ARG A 689 -21.64 -8.91 37.35
CA ARG A 689 -22.68 -9.95 37.40
C ARG A 689 -22.13 -11.29 37.82
N LEU A 690 -21.00 -11.71 37.25
CA LEU A 690 -20.35 -12.95 37.64
C LEU A 690 -19.97 -12.95 39.13
N LEU A 691 -19.47 -11.84 39.67
CA LEU A 691 -19.15 -11.69 41.09
C LEU A 691 -20.41 -11.77 41.95
N LEU A 692 -21.54 -11.22 41.52
CA LEU A 692 -22.83 -11.33 42.22
C LEU A 692 -23.32 -12.78 42.27
N ASP A 693 -23.18 -13.51 41.16
CA ASP A 693 -23.61 -14.91 41.07
C ASP A 693 -22.78 -15.84 42.00
N VAL A 694 -21.49 -15.51 42.24
CA VAL A 694 -20.64 -16.24 43.21
C VAL A 694 -20.64 -15.62 44.60
N GLY A 695 -21.52 -14.66 44.89
CA GLY A 695 -21.71 -14.08 46.23
C GLY A 695 -20.70 -13.00 46.65
N ARG A 696 -19.77 -12.55 45.75
CA ARG A 696 -18.76 -11.52 46.06
C ARG A 696 -19.32 -10.09 45.88
N ARG A 697 -20.38 -9.81 46.66
CA ARG A 697 -21.18 -8.57 46.52
C ARG A 697 -20.38 -7.28 46.65
N ALA A 698 -19.44 -7.19 47.61
CA ALA A 698 -18.71 -5.94 47.84
C ALA A 698 -17.80 -5.56 46.65
N GLU A 699 -17.19 -6.57 46.03
CA GLU A 699 -16.34 -6.34 44.84
C GLU A 699 -17.20 -5.98 43.62
N ALA A 700 -18.32 -6.67 43.46
CA ALA A 700 -19.27 -6.32 42.38
C ALA A 700 -19.80 -4.89 42.51
N GLU A 701 -20.14 -4.46 43.76
CA GLU A 701 -20.61 -3.09 44.00
C GLU A 701 -19.58 -2.05 43.62
N LEU A 702 -18.30 -2.25 43.95
CA LEU A 702 -17.22 -1.35 43.59
C LEU A 702 -17.10 -1.22 42.07
N MET A 703 -17.08 -2.33 41.34
CA MET A 703 -16.99 -2.35 39.88
C MET A 703 -18.22 -1.68 39.21
N LEU A 704 -19.42 -1.91 39.74
CA LEU A 704 -20.64 -1.32 39.21
C LEU A 704 -20.71 0.19 39.42
N ARG A 705 -20.16 0.70 40.55
CA ARG A 705 -20.03 2.14 40.76
C ARG A 705 -19.04 2.78 39.78
N GLU A 706 -17.94 2.10 39.46
CA GLU A 706 -17.02 2.53 38.41
C GLU A 706 -17.71 2.52 37.04
N ALA A 707 -18.41 1.45 36.68
CA ALA A 707 -19.19 1.35 35.46
C ALA A 707 -20.25 2.46 35.35
N LEU A 708 -20.95 2.77 36.44
CA LEU A 708 -21.95 3.84 36.49
C LEU A 708 -21.31 5.22 36.28
N ALA A 709 -20.15 5.48 36.89
CA ALA A 709 -19.40 6.72 36.66
C ALA A 709 -19.01 6.89 35.20
N ILE A 710 -18.52 5.81 34.56
CA ILE A 710 -18.22 5.81 33.12
C ILE A 710 -19.49 6.07 32.29
N CYS A 711 -20.63 5.44 32.63
CA CYS A 711 -21.89 5.68 31.92
C CYS A 711 -22.36 7.12 32.04
N ARG A 712 -22.21 7.75 33.20
CA ARG A 712 -22.58 9.16 33.41
C ARG A 712 -21.75 10.12 32.58
N ASP A 713 -20.48 9.81 32.36
CA ASP A 713 -19.55 10.58 31.53
C ASP A 713 -19.75 10.32 30.03
N ALA A 714 -19.87 9.05 29.62
CA ALA A 714 -19.92 8.63 28.22
C ALA A 714 -21.33 8.50 27.63
N GLY A 715 -22.39 8.68 28.46
CA GLY A 715 -23.79 8.56 28.06
C GLY A 715 -24.49 7.32 28.62
N MET A 716 -25.61 7.57 29.29
CA MET A 716 -26.37 6.55 30.02
C MET A 716 -27.19 5.59 29.14
N GLN A 717 -27.47 5.98 27.88
CA GLN A 717 -28.44 5.27 27.03
C GLN A 717 -27.98 3.86 26.61
N PHE A 718 -26.68 3.62 26.49
CA PHE A 718 -26.16 2.36 25.96
C PHE A 718 -26.25 1.19 26.94
N CYS A 719 -25.73 1.31 28.17
CA CYS A 719 -25.77 0.26 29.18
C CYS A 719 -26.13 0.74 30.59
N GLY A 720 -26.42 2.03 30.75
CA GLY A 720 -26.75 2.63 32.04
C GLY A 720 -27.87 1.92 32.79
N PRO A 721 -29.04 1.61 32.18
CA PRO A 721 -30.11 0.88 32.85
C PRO A 721 -29.69 -0.50 33.36
N LYS A 722 -28.84 -1.23 32.61
CA LYS A 722 -28.30 -2.54 33.00
C LYS A 722 -27.35 -2.41 34.16
N VAL A 723 -26.45 -1.43 34.16
CA VAL A 723 -25.54 -1.13 35.28
C VAL A 723 -26.30 -0.77 36.52
N ILE A 724 -27.32 0.09 36.45
CA ILE A 724 -28.17 0.49 37.55
C ILE A 724 -28.93 -0.74 38.12
N SER A 725 -29.48 -1.56 37.24
CA SER A 725 -30.17 -2.82 37.68
C SER A 725 -29.21 -3.77 38.41
N ALA A 726 -28.01 -3.98 37.89
CA ALA A 726 -27.02 -4.80 38.58
C ALA A 726 -26.55 -4.19 39.90
N LEU A 727 -26.34 -2.86 39.95
CA LEU A 727 -25.97 -2.15 41.17
C LEU A 727 -27.08 -2.23 42.24
N SER A 728 -28.35 -2.13 41.84
CA SER A 728 -29.47 -2.31 42.79
C SER A 728 -29.47 -3.70 43.43
N ARG A 729 -29.02 -4.76 42.75
CA ARG A 729 -28.83 -6.11 43.31
C ARG A 729 -27.65 -6.17 44.26
N ALA A 730 -26.60 -5.38 44.03
CA ALA A 730 -25.41 -5.32 44.87
C ALA A 730 -25.60 -4.47 46.11
N ALA A 731 -26.43 -3.44 46.08
CA ALA A 731 -26.64 -2.49 47.15
C ALA A 731 -27.20 -3.18 48.44
N LYS A 732 -26.63 -2.83 49.59
CA LYS A 732 -27.02 -3.34 50.88
C LYS A 732 -28.17 -2.55 51.50
N ASP A 733 -28.21 -1.23 51.28
CA ASP A 733 -29.24 -0.33 51.80
C ASP A 733 -30.51 -0.42 50.93
N THR A 734 -31.66 -0.61 51.61
CA THR A 734 -32.95 -0.73 50.93
C THR A 734 -33.38 0.57 50.27
N GLY A 735 -33.10 1.72 50.91
CA GLY A 735 -33.44 3.05 50.35
C GLY A 735 -32.61 3.37 49.11
N GLU A 736 -31.30 3.05 49.08
CA GLU A 736 -30.46 3.18 47.92
C GLU A 736 -30.94 2.26 46.78
N ARG A 737 -31.32 0.99 47.11
CA ARG A 737 -31.85 0.05 46.13
C ARG A 737 -33.12 0.58 45.44
N GLU A 738 -34.07 1.11 46.20
CA GLU A 738 -35.31 1.67 45.68
C GLU A 738 -35.04 2.91 44.80
N SER A 739 -34.11 3.78 45.22
CA SER A 739 -33.68 4.95 44.45
C SER A 739 -33.09 4.58 43.13
N LEU A 740 -32.18 3.59 43.08
CA LEU A 740 -31.55 3.08 41.84
C LEU A 740 -32.60 2.48 40.89
N LEU A 741 -33.53 1.69 41.39
CA LEU A 741 -34.62 1.12 40.60
C LEU A 741 -35.52 2.21 39.99
N ALA A 742 -35.85 3.23 40.78
CA ALA A 742 -36.64 4.39 40.29
C ALA A 742 -35.88 5.17 39.20
N GLU A 743 -34.56 5.40 39.39
CA GLU A 743 -33.69 6.02 38.36
C GLU A 743 -33.69 5.22 37.06
N GLY A 744 -33.47 3.89 37.15
CA GLY A 744 -33.48 3.02 35.98
C GLY A 744 -34.81 3.00 35.22
N GLN A 745 -35.92 2.90 35.95
CA GLN A 745 -37.28 2.99 35.35
C GLN A 745 -37.55 4.29 34.68
N ALA A 746 -37.15 5.43 35.30
CA ALA A 746 -37.30 6.75 34.70
C ALA A 746 -36.48 6.92 33.40
N MET A 747 -35.31 6.26 33.32
CA MET A 747 -34.50 6.27 32.12
C MET A 747 -35.15 5.46 30.99
N LEU A 748 -35.65 4.27 31.28
CA LEU A 748 -36.38 3.46 30.31
C LEU A 748 -37.63 4.17 29.77
N ALA A 749 -38.37 4.88 30.65
CA ALA A 749 -39.58 5.64 30.30
C ALA A 749 -39.29 6.86 29.39
N ARG A 750 -38.09 7.47 29.46
CA ARG A 750 -37.67 8.57 28.57
C ARG A 750 -37.23 8.11 27.18
N GLY A 751 -37.20 6.86 26.93
CA GLY A 751 -36.68 6.21 25.71
C GLY A 751 -35.24 5.74 25.89
N SER A 752 -35.04 4.48 25.74
CA SER A 752 -33.73 3.81 25.78
C SER A 752 -33.59 2.92 24.56
N VAL A 753 -32.36 2.54 24.23
CA VAL A 753 -32.11 1.58 23.16
C VAL A 753 -32.86 0.29 23.44
N GLY A 754 -33.51 -0.29 22.43
CA GLY A 754 -34.42 -1.43 22.59
C GLY A 754 -33.86 -2.63 23.34
N HIS A 755 -32.56 -2.89 23.24
CA HIS A 755 -31.89 -3.96 23.98
C HIS A 755 -31.84 -3.75 25.50
N ASN A 756 -32.07 -2.54 25.99
CA ASN A 756 -32.18 -2.29 27.44
C ASN A 756 -33.56 -2.69 28.02
N HIS A 757 -34.54 -2.88 27.15
CA HIS A 757 -35.87 -3.37 27.53
C HIS A 757 -35.97 -4.90 27.52
N LEU A 758 -35.05 -5.57 26.84
CA LEU A 758 -34.95 -7.02 26.73
C LEU A 758 -34.03 -7.59 27.79
#